data_6b645fe3cb5786f1e51fbcc649195325
#
_entry.id   6b645fe3cb5786f1e51fbcc649195325
#
_cell.length_a   1.000
_cell.length_b   1.000
_cell.length_c   1.000
_cell.angle_alpha   90.00
_cell.angle_beta   90.00
_cell.angle_gamma   90.00
#
_symmetry.space_group_name_H-M   'P 1'
#
loop_
_entity.id
_entity.type
_entity.pdbx_description
1 polymer ?
#
loop_
_entity_poly.entity_id
_entity_poly.type
_entity_poly.pdbx_seq_one_letter_code
_entity_poly.pdbx_strand_id
1 'polypeptide(L)'
;MANGHSFKHVSYLWDDEKAAALHGDEVGLLVYRSNLLGADLRLTNYGGGNTSCKVKAVDPISANEVEVMWVKGSGGDLGTMKRSGLAALYVERLRSLVSVYRGKAFEDEMVQLFNHCIYDLDSKAPSIDTPLHAFLPFKHIDHLHPDAAIAIAASKDGEAITRELFKGSVGWVPWQRPGFDLGLQLKKCLDENPGIRGIMLGSHGLFTWGNTAYESYVNTLEVIETCAEFVEQMKEANGLEFGGEKLAALPEADRRRQAYTLAPVLRGLCSSQQPMIGHFSDDARVRQFVNSQDLERLAPMGTSCPDHFLRTKISPLMLDLAPDADLSNAEEVQEKIAPSFKAYREMYAAYYEGCKHENSPPMRDPNPVVILYPGVGMFSFAKDKQTARVAAEFYTNAINVMRGAEAISAYTSLPRQEAFDIEYWLLEEAKLQRMPKPKPLSGKVALVTGSGGGIGKAIAKKFASEGACVVLNDVNGDRLRAAEQEFSLQFGCDSVRAIEMDVTDSSSVIRALEEASLAFGGIDIVVNNAGISISKSIGDHTEDDWDRLYDILAKGQFLVSQAAIAVMRKQGMGGDIINIVSKNAFVAGPNNAAYGSAKAAQAHLSRLMAAELGPDKIRVNMVNPDAVISDSNIWSGGWAEGRAKAYGITVEELPAYYAKRTLLNESILPEDIANACFAFVGGLLQKSTGNTLNVDGGVAAAFLR
;
A
#
# COMPACT_ATOMS: atom_id res chain seq x y z
N MET A 1 -18.92 5.59 -33.52
CA MET A 1 -20.29 5.88 -32.98
C MET A 1 -20.45 4.86 -31.83
N ALA A 2 -20.62 5.34 -30.62
CA ALA A 2 -20.82 4.46 -29.45
C ALA A 2 -22.08 3.63 -29.70
N ASN A 3 -21.97 2.32 -29.65
CA ASN A 3 -23.08 1.36 -29.80
C ASN A 3 -24.09 1.56 -28.67
N GLY A 4 -24.98 2.52 -28.75
CA GLY A 4 -26.27 2.68 -28.07
C GLY A 4 -26.39 2.37 -26.54
N HIS A 5 -25.37 1.87 -25.88
CA HIS A 5 -25.38 1.54 -24.44
C HIS A 5 -25.10 2.82 -23.63
N SER A 6 -26.05 3.25 -22.85
CA SER A 6 -25.93 4.32 -21.87
C SER A 6 -26.09 3.72 -20.48
N PHE A 7 -25.00 3.61 -19.74
CA PHE A 7 -24.99 3.17 -18.35
C PHE A 7 -24.90 4.41 -17.44
N LYS A 8 -25.60 4.40 -16.33
CA LYS A 8 -25.61 5.49 -15.33
C LYS A 8 -24.64 5.22 -14.19
N HIS A 9 -24.52 3.96 -13.79
CA HIS A 9 -23.81 3.56 -12.58
C HIS A 9 -22.47 2.89 -12.86
N VAL A 10 -22.23 2.41 -14.08
CA VAL A 10 -20.96 1.81 -14.51
C VAL A 10 -20.40 2.53 -15.73
N SER A 11 -19.08 2.39 -15.98
CA SER A 11 -18.42 3.03 -17.12
C SER A 11 -18.33 2.08 -18.32
N TYR A 12 -18.83 2.51 -19.50
CA TYR A 12 -18.57 1.81 -20.75
C TYR A 12 -17.25 2.29 -21.34
N LEU A 13 -16.22 1.42 -21.30
CA LEU A 13 -14.83 1.74 -21.69
C LEU A 13 -14.39 1.00 -22.96
N TRP A 14 -15.25 0.21 -23.59
CA TRP A 14 -14.91 -0.56 -24.78
C TRP A 14 -14.62 0.36 -25.97
N ASP A 15 -13.51 0.09 -26.67
CA ASP A 15 -13.05 0.81 -27.85
C ASP A 15 -12.94 -0.19 -29.01
N ASP A 16 -13.78 0.00 -30.03
CA ASP A 16 -13.88 -0.91 -31.17
C ASP A 16 -12.59 -0.94 -32.01
N GLU A 17 -11.84 0.16 -32.09
CA GLU A 17 -10.57 0.20 -32.85
C GLU A 17 -9.48 -0.63 -32.14
N LYS A 18 -9.40 -0.48 -30.83
CA LYS A 18 -8.47 -1.29 -30.02
C LYS A 18 -8.82 -2.77 -30.05
N ALA A 19 -10.09 -3.12 -29.96
CA ALA A 19 -10.57 -4.47 -30.07
C ALA A 19 -10.30 -5.06 -31.45
N ALA A 20 -10.52 -4.30 -32.53
CA ALA A 20 -10.25 -4.71 -33.89
C ALA A 20 -8.74 -4.97 -34.16
N ALA A 21 -7.86 -4.19 -33.53
CA ALA A 21 -6.41 -4.42 -33.60
C ALA A 21 -5.98 -5.76 -32.98
N LEU A 22 -6.81 -6.36 -32.11
CA LEU A 22 -6.60 -7.67 -31.50
C LEU A 22 -7.37 -8.79 -32.21
N HIS A 23 -7.91 -8.54 -33.40
CA HIS A 23 -8.68 -9.53 -34.15
C HIS A 23 -7.84 -10.82 -34.38
N GLY A 24 -8.40 -11.96 -33.98
CA GLY A 24 -7.71 -13.26 -34.06
C GLY A 24 -6.81 -13.59 -32.84
N ASP A 25 -6.56 -12.63 -31.93
CA ASP A 25 -5.86 -12.87 -30.66
C ASP A 25 -6.87 -12.86 -29.48
N GLU A 26 -7.56 -13.99 -29.27
CA GLU A 26 -8.53 -14.13 -28.19
C GLU A 26 -7.95 -13.93 -26.79
N VAL A 27 -6.67 -14.25 -26.60
CA VAL A 27 -5.96 -14.03 -25.33
C VAL A 27 -5.63 -12.55 -25.14
N GLY A 28 -5.28 -11.86 -26.22
CA GLY A 28 -5.13 -10.41 -26.21
C GLY A 28 -6.45 -9.71 -25.88
N LEU A 29 -7.58 -10.16 -26.47
CA LEU A 29 -8.92 -9.66 -26.15
C LEU A 29 -9.33 -9.96 -24.70
N LEU A 30 -8.94 -11.11 -24.14
CA LEU A 30 -9.12 -11.41 -22.72
C LEU A 30 -8.39 -10.38 -21.85
N VAL A 31 -7.12 -10.11 -22.11
CA VAL A 31 -6.35 -9.10 -21.35
C VAL A 31 -6.98 -7.73 -21.48
N TYR A 32 -7.35 -7.33 -22.69
CA TYR A 32 -8.01 -6.05 -22.95
C TYR A 32 -9.32 -5.92 -22.15
N ARG A 33 -10.22 -6.89 -22.24
CA ARG A 33 -11.48 -6.91 -21.48
C ARG A 33 -11.24 -6.86 -19.97
N SER A 34 -10.29 -7.63 -19.48
CA SER A 34 -9.94 -7.66 -18.06
C SER A 34 -9.48 -6.30 -17.55
N ASN A 35 -8.65 -5.61 -18.33
CA ASN A 35 -8.18 -4.28 -17.96
C ASN A 35 -9.33 -3.25 -17.95
N LEU A 36 -10.30 -3.36 -18.87
CA LEU A 36 -11.48 -2.49 -18.84
C LEU A 36 -12.34 -2.75 -17.60
N LEU A 37 -12.58 -4.01 -17.26
CA LEU A 37 -13.37 -4.40 -16.07
C LEU A 37 -12.68 -4.01 -14.76
N GLY A 38 -11.39 -4.20 -14.68
CA GLY A 38 -10.59 -3.84 -13.49
C GLY A 38 -10.29 -2.33 -13.36
N ALA A 39 -10.50 -1.54 -14.41
CA ALA A 39 -10.33 -0.08 -14.36
C ALA A 39 -11.45 0.64 -13.60
N ASP A 40 -12.62 0.01 -13.43
CA ASP A 40 -13.75 0.56 -12.69
C ASP A 40 -13.93 -0.21 -11.37
N LEU A 41 -13.54 0.39 -10.25
CA LEU A 41 -13.63 -0.21 -8.91
C LEU A 41 -15.08 -0.50 -8.45
N ARG A 42 -16.10 -0.01 -9.17
CA ARG A 42 -17.50 -0.38 -8.93
C ARG A 42 -17.82 -1.77 -9.47
N LEU A 43 -17.02 -2.26 -10.43
CA LEU A 43 -17.19 -3.58 -11.04
C LEU A 43 -16.44 -4.67 -10.27
N THR A 44 -15.27 -4.36 -9.74
CA THR A 44 -14.49 -5.30 -8.91
C THR A 44 -13.50 -4.55 -8.03
N ASN A 45 -13.20 -5.11 -6.86
CA ASN A 45 -12.18 -4.58 -5.97
C ASN A 45 -10.74 -4.94 -6.44
N TYR A 46 -9.73 -4.31 -5.84
CA TYR A 46 -8.32 -4.56 -6.15
C TYR A 46 -7.96 -6.05 -5.97
N GLY A 47 -7.45 -6.64 -7.03
CA GLY A 47 -7.02 -8.05 -7.02
C GLY A 47 -8.15 -9.08 -6.99
N GLY A 48 -9.41 -8.66 -6.79
CA GLY A 48 -10.58 -9.52 -6.81
C GLY A 48 -11.02 -9.91 -8.21
N GLY A 49 -11.86 -10.94 -8.25
CA GLY A 49 -12.42 -11.46 -9.50
C GLY A 49 -11.43 -12.17 -10.42
N ASN A 50 -11.97 -12.82 -11.43
CA ASN A 50 -11.24 -13.57 -12.45
C ASN A 50 -11.94 -13.47 -13.80
N THR A 51 -11.15 -13.53 -14.86
CA THR A 51 -11.68 -13.55 -16.23
C THR A 51 -10.99 -14.66 -17.01
N SER A 52 -11.70 -15.25 -17.98
CA SER A 52 -11.14 -16.31 -18.80
C SER A 52 -11.61 -16.27 -20.26
N CYS A 53 -10.84 -16.95 -21.12
CA CYS A 53 -11.32 -17.35 -22.46
C CYS A 53 -10.88 -18.77 -22.78
N LYS A 54 -11.69 -19.48 -23.57
CA LYS A 54 -11.38 -20.81 -24.09
C LYS A 54 -11.04 -20.71 -25.58
N VAL A 55 -9.92 -21.30 -25.95
CA VAL A 55 -9.41 -21.30 -27.32
C VAL A 55 -9.01 -22.71 -27.76
N LYS A 56 -9.07 -22.96 -29.06
CA LYS A 56 -8.48 -24.16 -29.64
C LYS A 56 -6.97 -23.98 -29.80
N ALA A 57 -6.21 -24.99 -29.43
CA ALA A 57 -4.76 -25.03 -29.54
C ALA A 57 -4.29 -26.42 -29.95
N VAL A 58 -3.06 -26.55 -30.41
CA VAL A 58 -2.45 -27.84 -30.75
C VAL A 58 -1.70 -28.37 -29.54
N ASP A 59 -2.03 -29.57 -29.09
CA ASP A 59 -1.30 -30.24 -28.02
C ASP A 59 0.15 -30.54 -28.49
N PRO A 60 1.16 -30.09 -27.74
CA PRO A 60 2.56 -30.20 -28.17
C PRO A 60 3.08 -31.66 -28.20
N ILE A 61 2.40 -32.61 -27.59
CA ILE A 61 2.79 -34.01 -27.51
C ILE A 61 2.05 -34.86 -28.57
N SER A 62 0.71 -34.75 -28.56
CA SER A 62 -0.14 -35.57 -29.43
C SER A 62 -0.38 -34.97 -30.81
N ALA A 63 -0.05 -33.69 -31.02
CA ALA A 63 -0.39 -32.87 -32.17
C ALA A 63 -1.91 -32.79 -32.48
N ASN A 64 -2.78 -33.19 -31.58
CA ASN A 64 -4.23 -33.04 -31.71
C ASN A 64 -4.71 -31.65 -31.33
N GLU A 65 -5.83 -31.21 -31.92
CA GLU A 65 -6.53 -30.00 -31.48
C GLU A 65 -7.18 -30.26 -30.11
N VAL A 66 -6.93 -29.37 -29.16
CA VAL A 66 -7.45 -29.42 -27.78
C VAL A 66 -8.04 -28.06 -27.38
N GLU A 67 -8.99 -28.07 -26.45
CA GLU A 67 -9.50 -26.84 -25.86
C GLU A 67 -8.62 -26.40 -24.67
N VAL A 68 -8.08 -25.21 -24.75
CA VAL A 68 -7.26 -24.59 -23.71
C VAL A 68 -7.97 -23.38 -23.14
N MET A 69 -8.07 -23.32 -21.82
CA MET A 69 -8.58 -22.16 -21.09
C MET A 69 -7.42 -21.28 -20.63
N TRP A 70 -7.46 -20.02 -21.00
CA TRP A 70 -6.65 -18.96 -20.42
C TRP A 70 -7.48 -18.26 -19.34
N VAL A 71 -6.94 -18.19 -18.13
CA VAL A 71 -7.66 -17.64 -16.96
C VAL A 71 -6.66 -16.82 -16.11
N LYS A 72 -7.13 -15.79 -15.44
CA LYS A 72 -6.30 -15.03 -14.50
C LYS A 72 -5.69 -15.98 -13.46
N GLY A 73 -4.36 -15.96 -13.36
CA GLY A 73 -3.61 -16.73 -12.38
C GLY A 73 -3.76 -16.19 -10.96
N SER A 74 -3.21 -16.91 -9.99
CA SER A 74 -3.25 -16.52 -8.58
C SER A 74 -2.52 -15.19 -8.34
N GLY A 75 -3.19 -14.26 -7.65
CA GLY A 75 -2.70 -12.90 -7.36
C GLY A 75 -2.72 -11.98 -8.59
N GLY A 76 -2.52 -10.70 -8.37
CA GLY A 76 -2.56 -9.68 -9.44
C GLY A 76 -3.95 -9.06 -9.60
N ASP A 77 -3.94 -7.85 -10.11
CA ASP A 77 -5.12 -7.01 -10.31
C ASP A 77 -5.60 -7.11 -11.77
N LEU A 78 -6.92 -7.09 -11.99
CA LEU A 78 -7.50 -7.15 -13.34
C LEU A 78 -7.17 -5.89 -14.15
N GLY A 79 -7.19 -4.72 -13.54
CA GLY A 79 -6.97 -3.45 -14.22
C GLY A 79 -5.55 -3.26 -14.79
N THR A 80 -4.58 -3.99 -14.27
CA THR A 80 -3.17 -3.94 -14.68
C THR A 80 -2.62 -5.27 -15.21
N MET A 81 -3.51 -6.24 -15.44
CA MET A 81 -3.16 -7.58 -15.88
C MET A 81 -2.46 -7.56 -17.25
N LYS A 82 -1.44 -8.40 -17.38
CA LYS A 82 -0.71 -8.68 -18.63
C LYS A 82 -0.88 -10.15 -19.00
N ARG A 83 -0.53 -10.52 -20.24
CA ARG A 83 -0.58 -11.94 -20.68
C ARG A 83 0.21 -12.88 -19.77
N SER A 84 1.34 -12.43 -19.22
CA SER A 84 2.13 -13.19 -18.23
C SER A 84 1.44 -13.40 -16.89
N GLY A 85 0.30 -12.74 -16.63
CA GLY A 85 -0.54 -12.93 -15.44
C GLY A 85 -1.58 -14.05 -15.61
N LEU A 86 -1.66 -14.68 -16.79
CA LEU A 86 -2.63 -15.74 -17.08
C LEU A 86 -2.03 -17.14 -16.86
N ALA A 87 -2.89 -18.07 -16.45
CA ALA A 87 -2.63 -19.51 -16.47
C ALA A 87 -3.30 -20.13 -17.70
N ALA A 88 -2.65 -21.11 -18.34
CA ALA A 88 -3.17 -21.82 -19.49
C ALA A 88 -3.35 -23.30 -19.14
N LEU A 89 -4.57 -23.83 -19.24
CA LEU A 89 -4.91 -25.19 -18.80
C LEU A 89 -5.76 -25.93 -19.83
N TYR A 90 -5.59 -27.25 -19.89
CA TYR A 90 -6.45 -28.15 -20.66
C TYR A 90 -7.84 -28.22 -20.01
N VAL A 91 -8.87 -27.82 -20.73
CA VAL A 91 -10.26 -27.79 -20.21
C VAL A 91 -10.76 -29.21 -19.89
N GLU A 92 -10.47 -30.17 -20.78
CA GLU A 92 -10.89 -31.53 -20.59
C GLU A 92 -10.26 -32.18 -19.35
N ARG A 93 -8.96 -31.93 -19.10
CA ARG A 93 -8.28 -32.43 -17.90
C ARG A 93 -8.89 -31.83 -16.63
N LEU A 94 -9.17 -30.51 -16.62
CA LEU A 94 -9.85 -29.89 -15.49
C LEU A 94 -11.22 -30.51 -15.21
N ARG A 95 -12.02 -30.71 -16.27
CA ARG A 95 -13.35 -31.35 -16.14
C ARG A 95 -13.27 -32.80 -15.67
N SER A 96 -12.24 -33.54 -16.07
CA SER A 96 -12.04 -34.93 -15.65
C SER A 96 -11.75 -35.08 -14.15
N LEU A 97 -11.27 -34.00 -13.47
CA LEU A 97 -11.03 -34.01 -12.04
C LEU A 97 -12.27 -34.28 -11.19
N VAL A 98 -13.49 -34.16 -11.75
CA VAL A 98 -14.74 -34.56 -11.09
C VAL A 98 -14.70 -36.02 -10.65
N SER A 99 -14.04 -36.89 -11.44
CA SER A 99 -13.95 -38.33 -11.12
C SER A 99 -13.12 -38.67 -9.88
N VAL A 100 -12.25 -37.75 -9.45
CA VAL A 100 -11.38 -37.92 -8.27
C VAL A 100 -11.79 -37.02 -7.10
N TYR A 101 -12.80 -36.16 -7.28
CA TYR A 101 -13.26 -35.25 -6.22
C TYR A 101 -14.00 -36.06 -5.13
N ARG A 102 -13.56 -35.92 -3.89
CA ARG A 102 -14.03 -36.65 -2.72
C ARG A 102 -14.98 -35.85 -1.82
N GLY A 103 -15.37 -34.67 -2.24
CA GLY A 103 -16.25 -33.76 -1.47
C GLY A 103 -15.51 -32.65 -0.72
N LYS A 104 -16.27 -31.75 -0.10
CA LYS A 104 -15.80 -30.47 0.49
C LYS A 104 -14.65 -30.60 1.47
N ALA A 105 -14.57 -31.68 2.24
CA ALA A 105 -13.48 -31.92 3.19
C ALA A 105 -12.11 -32.13 2.53
N PHE A 106 -12.08 -32.36 1.21
CA PHE A 106 -10.86 -32.60 0.42
C PHE A 106 -10.63 -31.53 -0.65
N GLU A 107 -11.25 -30.36 -0.49
CA GLU A 107 -11.19 -29.25 -1.45
C GLU A 107 -9.76 -28.84 -1.80
N ASP A 108 -8.89 -28.76 -0.79
CA ASP A 108 -7.51 -28.32 -0.95
C ASP A 108 -6.64 -29.29 -1.77
N GLU A 109 -7.00 -30.57 -1.80
CA GLU A 109 -6.31 -31.56 -2.65
C GLU A 109 -6.51 -31.26 -4.14
N MET A 110 -7.68 -30.73 -4.50
CA MET A 110 -8.01 -30.42 -5.89
C MET A 110 -7.09 -29.34 -6.47
N VAL A 111 -6.69 -28.36 -5.67
CA VAL A 111 -5.80 -27.27 -6.12
C VAL A 111 -4.42 -27.80 -6.53
N GLN A 112 -3.93 -28.83 -5.84
CA GLN A 112 -2.66 -29.47 -6.20
C GLN A 112 -2.75 -30.18 -7.56
N LEU A 113 -3.92 -30.76 -7.86
CA LEU A 113 -4.18 -31.46 -9.11
C LEU A 113 -4.26 -30.51 -10.33
N PHE A 114 -4.53 -29.21 -10.13
CA PHE A 114 -4.55 -28.25 -11.24
C PHE A 114 -3.20 -28.16 -11.95
N ASN A 115 -2.09 -28.42 -11.28
CA ASN A 115 -0.76 -28.47 -11.88
C ASN A 115 -0.63 -29.53 -12.97
N HIS A 116 -1.38 -30.65 -12.88
CA HIS A 116 -1.42 -31.68 -13.90
C HIS A 116 -2.31 -31.33 -15.10
N CYS A 117 -3.03 -30.23 -15.03
CA CYS A 117 -3.88 -29.70 -16.08
C CYS A 117 -3.23 -28.55 -16.87
N ILE A 118 -2.02 -28.10 -16.50
CA ILE A 118 -1.33 -26.99 -17.16
C ILE A 118 -0.99 -27.38 -18.61
N TYR A 119 -1.33 -26.48 -19.54
CA TYR A 119 -0.98 -26.57 -20.96
C TYR A 119 0.35 -25.89 -21.26
N ASP A 120 0.54 -24.66 -20.81
CA ASP A 120 1.77 -23.88 -20.96
C ASP A 120 2.50 -23.83 -19.62
N LEU A 121 3.64 -24.55 -19.54
CA LEU A 121 4.42 -24.70 -18.31
C LEU A 121 5.05 -23.39 -17.81
N ASP A 122 5.23 -22.41 -18.70
CA ASP A 122 5.76 -21.09 -18.37
C ASP A 122 4.66 -20.10 -17.94
N SER A 123 3.39 -20.52 -18.00
CA SER A 123 2.25 -19.72 -17.58
C SER A 123 2.17 -19.54 -16.05
N LYS A 124 1.40 -18.55 -15.60
CA LYS A 124 1.18 -18.30 -14.17
C LYS A 124 0.52 -19.50 -13.49
N ALA A 125 0.81 -19.69 -12.21
CA ALA A 125 0.10 -20.72 -11.42
C ALA A 125 -1.42 -20.47 -11.41
N PRO A 126 -2.26 -21.54 -11.57
CA PRO A 126 -3.70 -21.41 -11.59
C PRO A 126 -4.25 -20.87 -10.26
N SER A 127 -5.35 -20.13 -10.33
CA SER A 127 -6.14 -19.69 -9.18
C SER A 127 -7.03 -20.84 -8.68
N ILE A 128 -7.49 -20.72 -7.43
CA ILE A 128 -8.50 -21.59 -6.85
C ILE A 128 -9.83 -21.53 -7.62
N ASP A 129 -10.11 -20.40 -8.27
CA ASP A 129 -11.32 -20.18 -9.07
C ASP A 129 -11.26 -20.83 -10.47
N THR A 130 -10.12 -21.42 -10.84
CA THR A 130 -9.93 -22.05 -12.15
C THR A 130 -11.05 -23.04 -12.52
N PRO A 131 -11.51 -23.96 -11.63
CA PRO A 131 -12.59 -24.88 -11.97
C PRO A 131 -13.94 -24.20 -12.22
N LEU A 132 -14.19 -23.04 -11.60
CA LEU A 132 -15.42 -22.27 -11.77
C LEU A 132 -15.61 -21.84 -13.24
N HIS A 133 -14.52 -21.50 -13.91
CA HIS A 133 -14.52 -21.16 -15.33
C HIS A 133 -14.52 -22.40 -16.24
N ALA A 134 -13.87 -23.49 -15.82
CA ALA A 134 -13.75 -24.70 -16.64
C ALA A 134 -15.10 -25.43 -16.81
N PHE A 135 -15.96 -25.45 -15.78
CA PHE A 135 -17.24 -26.15 -15.79
C PHE A 135 -18.35 -25.43 -16.56
N LEU A 136 -18.24 -24.10 -16.73
CA LEU A 136 -19.17 -23.34 -17.56
C LEU A 136 -18.80 -23.50 -19.04
N PRO A 137 -19.77 -23.76 -19.97
CA PRO A 137 -19.47 -24.10 -21.37
C PRO A 137 -19.16 -22.91 -22.27
N PHE A 138 -19.16 -21.68 -21.75
CA PHE A 138 -19.01 -20.46 -22.53
C PHE A 138 -17.55 -20.16 -22.85
N LYS A 139 -17.35 -19.45 -23.97
CA LYS A 139 -16.00 -19.10 -24.45
C LYS A 139 -15.34 -18.02 -23.56
N HIS A 140 -16.07 -16.97 -23.20
CA HIS A 140 -15.61 -15.88 -22.36
C HIS A 140 -16.44 -15.84 -21.07
N ILE A 141 -15.75 -15.77 -19.92
CA ILE A 141 -16.38 -15.79 -18.60
C ILE A 141 -15.75 -14.73 -17.73
N ASP A 142 -16.59 -13.96 -17.04
CA ASP A 142 -16.18 -12.95 -16.08
C ASP A 142 -16.75 -13.31 -14.70
N HIS A 143 -15.88 -13.33 -13.69
CA HIS A 143 -16.23 -13.39 -12.29
C HIS A 143 -15.75 -12.12 -11.62
N LEU A 144 -16.65 -11.35 -11.05
CA LEU A 144 -16.36 -10.04 -10.46
C LEU A 144 -17.02 -9.88 -9.08
N HIS A 145 -16.50 -8.91 -8.33
CA HIS A 145 -16.97 -8.57 -6.98
C HIS A 145 -17.53 -7.12 -6.93
N PRO A 146 -18.61 -6.80 -7.67
CA PRO A 146 -19.18 -5.47 -7.67
C PRO A 146 -20.00 -5.21 -6.41
N ASP A 147 -19.76 -4.07 -5.74
CA ASP A 147 -20.43 -3.68 -4.50
C ASP A 147 -21.97 -3.77 -4.61
N ALA A 148 -22.55 -3.33 -5.73
CA ALA A 148 -24.00 -3.36 -5.93
C ALA A 148 -24.58 -4.79 -6.01
N ALA A 149 -23.87 -5.72 -6.69
CA ALA A 149 -24.31 -7.10 -6.77
C ALA A 149 -24.12 -7.80 -5.40
N ILE A 150 -23.00 -7.55 -4.72
CA ILE A 150 -22.76 -8.11 -3.38
C ILE A 150 -23.76 -7.54 -2.37
N ALA A 151 -24.20 -6.29 -2.49
CA ALA A 151 -25.23 -5.70 -1.63
C ALA A 151 -26.54 -6.49 -1.70
N ILE A 152 -26.96 -6.91 -2.91
CA ILE A 152 -28.11 -7.81 -3.09
C ILE A 152 -27.79 -9.19 -2.51
N ALA A 153 -26.61 -9.75 -2.86
CA ALA A 153 -26.18 -11.09 -2.44
C ALA A 153 -25.95 -11.23 -0.93
N ALA A 154 -25.67 -10.14 -0.22
CA ALA A 154 -25.48 -10.07 1.22
C ALA A 154 -26.71 -9.51 1.96
N SER A 155 -27.84 -9.34 1.30
CA SER A 155 -29.10 -8.98 1.95
C SER A 155 -29.87 -10.25 2.35
N LYS A 156 -30.67 -10.15 3.41
CA LYS A 156 -31.46 -11.27 3.94
C LYS A 156 -32.35 -11.92 2.87
N ASP A 157 -32.89 -11.13 1.96
CA ASP A 157 -33.83 -11.58 0.93
C ASP A 157 -33.20 -11.68 -0.47
N GLY A 158 -31.85 -11.75 -0.54
CA GLY A 158 -31.05 -11.63 -1.76
C GLY A 158 -31.43 -12.62 -2.86
N GLU A 159 -31.74 -13.88 -2.53
CA GLU A 159 -32.19 -14.88 -3.51
C GLU A 159 -33.52 -14.52 -4.15
N ALA A 160 -34.50 -14.16 -3.32
CA ALA A 160 -35.82 -13.78 -3.81
C ALA A 160 -35.77 -12.53 -4.70
N ILE A 161 -35.00 -11.54 -4.27
CA ILE A 161 -34.76 -10.28 -4.99
C ILE A 161 -34.05 -10.55 -6.33
N THR A 162 -33.02 -11.37 -6.35
CA THR A 162 -32.32 -11.75 -7.60
C THR A 162 -33.28 -12.39 -8.60
N ARG A 163 -34.13 -13.30 -8.14
CA ARG A 163 -35.13 -13.97 -8.98
C ARG A 163 -36.16 -12.98 -9.56
N GLU A 164 -36.65 -12.06 -8.75
CA GLU A 164 -37.63 -11.06 -9.15
C GLU A 164 -37.03 -10.02 -10.11
N LEU A 165 -35.88 -9.42 -9.73
CA LEU A 165 -35.19 -8.38 -10.46
C LEU A 165 -34.80 -8.83 -11.87
N PHE A 166 -34.23 -10.01 -12.00
CA PHE A 166 -33.77 -10.57 -13.27
C PHE A 166 -34.79 -11.46 -13.98
N LYS A 167 -35.97 -11.68 -13.40
CA LYS A 167 -37.04 -12.51 -13.98
C LYS A 167 -36.54 -13.90 -14.41
N GLY A 168 -35.61 -14.45 -13.63
CA GLY A 168 -35.00 -15.76 -13.89
C GLY A 168 -33.87 -15.77 -14.93
N SER A 169 -33.46 -14.62 -15.49
CA SER A 169 -32.32 -14.56 -16.41
C SER A 169 -30.95 -14.53 -15.73
N VAL A 170 -30.90 -14.43 -14.39
CA VAL A 170 -29.72 -14.61 -13.57
C VAL A 170 -30.04 -15.66 -12.52
N GLY A 171 -29.19 -16.69 -12.42
CA GLY A 171 -29.31 -17.76 -11.44
C GLY A 171 -28.82 -17.34 -10.06
N TRP A 172 -29.04 -18.19 -9.06
CA TRP A 172 -28.55 -18.01 -7.68
C TRP A 172 -27.86 -19.27 -7.19
N VAL A 173 -26.67 -19.07 -6.57
CA VAL A 173 -25.97 -20.09 -5.80
C VAL A 173 -25.78 -19.55 -4.39
N PRO A 174 -26.24 -20.27 -3.34
CA PRO A 174 -26.03 -19.85 -1.96
C PRO A 174 -24.54 -19.81 -1.62
N TRP A 175 -24.19 -19.18 -0.48
CA TRP A 175 -22.81 -19.12 -0.03
C TRP A 175 -22.12 -20.49 -0.08
N GLN A 176 -21.01 -20.53 -0.75
CA GLN A 176 -20.07 -21.62 -0.78
C GLN A 176 -18.66 -21.04 -0.89
N ARG A 177 -17.72 -21.59 -0.10
CA ARG A 177 -16.31 -21.22 -0.20
C ARG A 177 -15.81 -21.39 -1.65
N PRO A 178 -15.01 -20.43 -2.18
CA PRO A 178 -14.41 -20.56 -3.52
C PRO A 178 -13.66 -21.87 -3.69
N GLY A 179 -13.77 -22.51 -4.85
CA GLY A 179 -13.06 -23.75 -5.17
C GLY A 179 -13.83 -24.70 -6.04
N PHE A 180 -13.44 -25.97 -6.01
CA PHE A 180 -13.96 -27.01 -6.91
C PHE A 180 -15.46 -27.27 -6.74
N ASP A 181 -15.92 -27.36 -5.47
CA ASP A 181 -17.35 -27.61 -5.16
C ASP A 181 -18.23 -26.46 -5.67
N LEU A 182 -17.79 -25.19 -5.50
CA LEU A 182 -18.52 -24.04 -6.04
C LEU A 182 -18.63 -24.14 -7.57
N GLY A 183 -17.57 -24.60 -8.26
CA GLY A 183 -17.61 -24.85 -9.70
C GLY A 183 -18.66 -25.88 -10.09
N LEU A 184 -18.84 -26.95 -9.34
CA LEU A 184 -19.91 -27.96 -9.56
C LEU A 184 -21.30 -27.38 -9.31
N GLN A 185 -21.43 -26.49 -8.31
CA GLN A 185 -22.70 -25.80 -8.03
C GLN A 185 -23.09 -24.82 -9.14
N LEU A 186 -22.11 -24.09 -9.69
CA LEU A 186 -22.34 -23.23 -10.85
C LEU A 186 -22.84 -24.01 -12.05
N LYS A 187 -22.17 -25.14 -12.34
CA LYS A 187 -22.60 -26.05 -13.42
C LYS A 187 -24.02 -26.54 -13.18
N LYS A 188 -24.32 -27.01 -11.99
CA LYS A 188 -25.67 -27.50 -11.62
C LYS A 188 -26.72 -26.38 -11.81
N CYS A 189 -26.44 -25.17 -11.31
CA CYS A 189 -27.34 -24.03 -11.46
C CYS A 189 -27.64 -23.71 -12.93
N LEU A 190 -26.63 -23.78 -13.81
CA LEU A 190 -26.78 -23.56 -15.25
C LEU A 190 -27.58 -24.69 -15.89
N ASP A 191 -27.31 -25.98 -15.54
CA ASP A 191 -28.01 -27.13 -16.08
C ASP A 191 -29.51 -27.12 -15.72
N GLU A 192 -29.84 -26.67 -14.50
CA GLU A 192 -31.23 -26.52 -14.03
C GLU A 192 -31.95 -25.31 -14.58
N ASN A 193 -31.21 -24.27 -15.02
CA ASN A 193 -31.76 -23.01 -15.53
C ASN A 193 -31.14 -22.70 -16.91
N PRO A 194 -31.45 -23.43 -17.96
CA PRO A 194 -30.87 -23.21 -19.27
C PRO A 194 -31.28 -21.80 -19.82
N GLY A 195 -30.32 -21.05 -20.35
CA GLY A 195 -30.57 -19.73 -20.93
C GLY A 195 -30.34 -18.55 -19.98
N ILE A 196 -29.92 -18.79 -18.73
CA ILE A 196 -29.44 -17.69 -17.86
C ILE A 196 -28.17 -17.06 -18.41
N ARG A 197 -28.00 -15.77 -18.17
CA ARG A 197 -26.85 -14.97 -18.63
C ARG A 197 -25.84 -14.64 -17.55
N GLY A 198 -26.08 -15.10 -16.33
CA GLY A 198 -25.18 -14.94 -15.17
C GLY A 198 -25.68 -15.69 -13.96
N ILE A 199 -24.87 -15.75 -12.92
CA ILE A 199 -25.18 -16.38 -11.63
C ILE A 199 -24.70 -15.44 -10.52
N MET A 200 -25.63 -15.06 -9.63
CA MET A 200 -25.33 -14.36 -8.38
C MET A 200 -24.88 -15.35 -7.33
N LEU A 201 -23.79 -15.06 -6.64
CA LEU A 201 -23.26 -15.84 -5.54
C LEU A 201 -23.60 -15.20 -4.20
N GLY A 202 -24.34 -15.88 -3.34
CA GLY A 202 -24.68 -15.38 -1.99
C GLY A 202 -23.42 -14.98 -1.23
N SER A 203 -23.36 -13.75 -0.74
CA SER A 203 -22.25 -13.16 0.03
C SER A 203 -20.87 -13.28 -0.63
N HIS A 204 -20.80 -13.24 -2.00
CA HIS A 204 -19.54 -13.41 -2.71
C HIS A 204 -19.40 -12.47 -3.90
N GLY A 205 -20.18 -12.65 -4.96
CA GLY A 205 -20.01 -11.92 -6.20
C GLY A 205 -20.91 -12.36 -7.32
N LEU A 206 -20.43 -12.19 -8.56
CA LEU A 206 -21.20 -12.40 -9.78
C LEU A 206 -20.39 -13.16 -10.82
N PHE A 207 -21.01 -14.14 -11.51
CA PHE A 207 -20.53 -14.73 -12.76
C PHE A 207 -21.41 -14.29 -13.93
N THR A 208 -20.76 -13.92 -15.03
CA THR A 208 -21.38 -13.62 -16.32
C THR A 208 -20.55 -14.19 -17.45
N TRP A 209 -21.09 -14.24 -18.66
CA TRP A 209 -20.40 -14.84 -19.80
C TRP A 209 -20.91 -14.34 -21.14
N GLY A 210 -20.21 -14.69 -22.22
CA GLY A 210 -20.58 -14.47 -23.60
C GLY A 210 -19.80 -15.36 -24.56
N ASN A 211 -20.25 -15.42 -25.82
CA ASN A 211 -19.56 -16.19 -26.86
C ASN A 211 -18.43 -15.37 -27.53
N THR A 212 -18.47 -14.04 -27.38
CA THR A 212 -17.40 -13.13 -27.75
C THR A 212 -16.93 -12.33 -26.54
N ALA A 213 -15.72 -11.76 -26.62
CA ALA A 213 -15.19 -10.88 -25.56
C ALA A 213 -16.09 -9.64 -25.35
N TYR A 214 -16.65 -9.09 -26.42
CA TYR A 214 -17.57 -7.96 -26.38
C TYR A 214 -18.90 -8.32 -25.70
N GLU A 215 -19.50 -9.46 -26.11
CA GLU A 215 -20.76 -9.93 -25.53
C GLU A 215 -20.63 -10.18 -24.02
N SER A 216 -19.52 -10.83 -23.57
CA SER A 216 -19.23 -11.03 -22.15
C SER A 216 -19.12 -9.67 -21.43
N TYR A 217 -18.36 -8.73 -21.97
CA TYR A 217 -18.18 -7.39 -21.40
C TYR A 217 -19.51 -6.65 -21.22
N VAL A 218 -20.32 -6.57 -22.29
CA VAL A 218 -21.60 -5.86 -22.24
C VAL A 218 -22.56 -6.54 -21.27
N ASN A 219 -22.69 -7.87 -21.32
CA ASN A 219 -23.52 -8.63 -20.40
C ASN A 219 -23.14 -8.38 -18.93
N THR A 220 -21.84 -8.35 -18.64
CA THR A 220 -21.33 -8.04 -17.31
C THR A 220 -21.78 -6.65 -16.84
N LEU A 221 -21.61 -5.63 -17.69
CA LEU A 221 -22.03 -4.27 -17.36
C LEU A 221 -23.54 -4.16 -17.16
N GLU A 222 -24.35 -4.77 -18.03
CA GLU A 222 -25.82 -4.74 -17.93
C GLU A 222 -26.34 -5.36 -16.62
N VAL A 223 -25.76 -6.49 -16.20
CA VAL A 223 -26.15 -7.13 -14.95
C VAL A 223 -25.78 -6.27 -13.75
N ILE A 224 -24.58 -5.69 -13.75
CA ILE A 224 -24.12 -4.82 -12.65
C ILE A 224 -24.89 -3.51 -12.60
N GLU A 225 -25.16 -2.88 -13.77
CA GLU A 225 -25.99 -1.69 -13.87
C GLU A 225 -27.39 -1.93 -13.28
N THR A 226 -28.02 -3.06 -13.64
CA THR A 226 -29.34 -3.44 -13.12
C THR A 226 -29.31 -3.58 -11.58
N CYS A 227 -28.25 -4.18 -11.02
CA CYS A 227 -28.07 -4.24 -9.57
C CYS A 227 -27.94 -2.85 -8.96
N ALA A 228 -27.11 -1.99 -9.57
CA ALA A 228 -26.85 -0.65 -9.05
C ALA A 228 -28.09 0.26 -9.12
N GLU A 229 -28.83 0.21 -10.21
CA GLU A 229 -30.13 0.92 -10.35
C GLU A 229 -31.11 0.49 -9.26
N PHE A 230 -31.23 -0.81 -9.02
CA PHE A 230 -32.11 -1.34 -7.98
C PHE A 230 -31.69 -0.86 -6.59
N VAL A 231 -30.40 -0.94 -6.25
CA VAL A 231 -29.87 -0.47 -4.95
C VAL A 231 -30.16 1.02 -4.76
N GLU A 232 -29.95 1.85 -5.79
CA GLU A 232 -30.23 3.28 -5.69
C GLU A 232 -31.74 3.57 -5.53
N GLN A 233 -32.61 2.86 -6.26
CA GLN A 233 -34.06 2.99 -6.07
C GLN A 233 -34.49 2.63 -4.64
N MET A 234 -33.92 1.59 -4.05
CA MET A 234 -34.23 1.20 -2.67
C MET A 234 -33.71 2.23 -1.65
N LYS A 235 -32.55 2.82 -1.90
CA LYS A 235 -32.00 3.91 -1.08
C LYS A 235 -32.89 5.15 -1.11
N GLU A 236 -33.33 5.55 -2.30
CA GLU A 236 -34.24 6.67 -2.46
C GLU A 236 -35.58 6.42 -1.77
N ALA A 237 -36.13 5.21 -1.84
CA ALA A 237 -37.39 4.84 -1.22
C ALA A 237 -37.31 4.81 0.33
N ASN A 238 -36.21 4.39 0.91
CA ASN A 238 -36.03 4.25 2.35
C ASN A 238 -35.53 5.53 3.06
N GLY A 239 -34.98 6.49 2.33
CA GLY A 239 -34.71 7.86 2.73
C GLY A 239 -33.52 8.12 3.67
N LEU A 240 -33.18 7.22 4.59
CA LEU A 240 -32.09 7.40 5.54
C LEU A 240 -31.08 6.23 5.46
N GLU A 241 -29.89 6.52 4.97
CA GLU A 241 -28.80 5.55 4.97
C GLU A 241 -28.27 5.34 6.40
N PHE A 242 -28.07 4.09 6.80
CA PHE A 242 -27.53 3.69 8.11
C PHE A 242 -28.28 4.26 9.33
N GLY A 243 -29.59 4.41 9.21
CA GLY A 243 -30.43 5.00 10.25
C GLY A 243 -30.25 6.52 10.44
N GLY A 244 -29.51 7.18 9.56
CA GLY A 244 -29.22 8.61 9.62
C GLY A 244 -27.97 8.96 10.46
N GLU A 245 -27.67 10.25 10.53
CA GLU A 245 -26.52 10.78 11.25
C GLU A 245 -26.74 10.74 12.78
N LYS A 246 -25.78 10.18 13.51
CA LYS A 246 -25.70 10.19 14.98
C LYS A 246 -24.76 11.28 15.48
N LEU A 247 -23.67 11.51 14.75
CA LEU A 247 -22.60 12.42 15.09
C LEU A 247 -22.23 13.27 13.89
N ALA A 248 -22.19 14.60 14.04
CA ALA A 248 -21.71 15.47 12.98
C ALA A 248 -20.19 15.28 12.76
N ALA A 249 -19.79 15.16 11.49
CA ALA A 249 -18.38 15.12 11.16
C ALA A 249 -17.70 16.45 11.52
N LEU A 250 -16.50 16.38 12.08
CA LEU A 250 -15.68 17.58 12.29
C LEU A 250 -15.39 18.29 10.95
N PRO A 251 -15.13 19.61 10.97
CA PRO A 251 -14.56 20.30 9.82
C PRO A 251 -13.29 19.61 9.31
N GLU A 252 -13.01 19.71 8.01
CA GLU A 252 -11.88 18.99 7.38
C GLU A 252 -10.54 19.27 8.07
N ALA A 253 -10.23 20.53 8.38
CA ALA A 253 -8.99 20.91 9.05
C ALA A 253 -8.86 20.23 10.43
N ASP A 254 -9.97 20.13 11.18
CA ASP A 254 -9.99 19.50 12.49
C ASP A 254 -9.88 17.98 12.38
N ARG A 255 -10.56 17.36 11.42
CA ARG A 255 -10.40 15.92 11.15
C ARG A 255 -8.95 15.58 10.81
N ARG A 256 -8.34 16.34 9.91
CA ARG A 256 -6.92 16.16 9.55
C ARG A 256 -6.01 16.32 10.75
N ARG A 257 -6.25 17.35 11.58
CA ARG A 257 -5.49 17.58 12.83
C ARG A 257 -5.62 16.39 13.79
N GLN A 258 -6.81 15.90 14.05
CA GLN A 258 -7.04 14.72 14.87
C GLN A 258 -6.33 13.50 14.27
N ALA A 259 -6.44 13.31 12.96
CA ALA A 259 -5.87 12.16 12.28
C ALA A 259 -4.32 12.15 12.35
N TYR A 260 -3.63 13.25 11.99
CA TYR A 260 -2.16 13.24 12.01
C TYR A 260 -1.59 13.21 13.43
N THR A 261 -2.33 13.73 14.41
CA THR A 261 -1.90 13.69 15.81
C THR A 261 -2.02 12.27 16.39
N LEU A 262 -3.09 11.55 16.04
CA LEU A 262 -3.37 10.22 16.55
C LEU A 262 -2.65 9.10 15.78
N ALA A 263 -2.40 9.27 14.49
CA ALA A 263 -1.81 8.24 13.64
C ALA A 263 -0.51 7.62 14.20
N PRO A 264 0.47 8.40 14.73
CA PRO A 264 1.67 7.82 15.33
C PRO A 264 1.38 6.94 16.55
N VAL A 265 0.44 7.33 17.41
CA VAL A 265 0.05 6.54 18.59
C VAL A 265 -0.58 5.21 18.15
N LEU A 266 -1.55 5.26 17.22
CA LEU A 266 -2.18 4.06 16.68
C LEU A 266 -1.17 3.13 16.00
N ARG A 267 -0.26 3.70 15.21
CA ARG A 267 0.81 2.93 14.55
C ARG A 267 1.68 2.21 15.55
N GLY A 268 2.07 2.88 16.63
CA GLY A 268 2.84 2.26 17.72
C GLY A 268 2.12 1.06 18.33
N LEU A 269 0.83 1.21 18.63
CA LEU A 269 0.00 0.14 19.21
C LEU A 269 -0.21 -1.04 18.24
N CYS A 270 -0.32 -0.77 16.92
CA CYS A 270 -0.44 -1.79 15.88
C CYS A 270 0.89 -2.46 15.51
N SER A 271 2.03 -1.90 15.92
CA SER A 271 3.37 -2.38 15.56
C SER A 271 4.03 -3.26 16.63
N SER A 272 3.25 -3.88 17.51
CA SER A 272 3.78 -4.65 18.64
C SER A 272 4.59 -5.89 18.24
N GLN A 273 4.30 -6.52 17.11
CA GLN A 273 5.02 -7.69 16.60
C GLN A 273 6.01 -7.34 15.48
N GLN A 274 5.63 -6.43 14.60
CA GLN A 274 6.44 -5.94 13.50
C GLN A 274 6.07 -4.50 13.16
N PRO A 275 6.97 -3.71 12.57
CA PRO A 275 6.63 -2.36 12.13
C PRO A 275 5.52 -2.38 11.10
N MET A 276 4.50 -1.52 11.29
CA MET A 276 3.38 -1.34 10.38
C MET A 276 3.44 0.03 9.71
N ILE A 277 2.88 0.12 8.52
CA ILE A 277 2.62 1.38 7.81
C ILE A 277 1.14 1.72 7.93
N GLY A 278 0.84 2.99 8.19
CA GLY A 278 -0.52 3.49 8.30
C GLY A 278 -1.06 4.09 6.99
N HIS A 279 -2.39 4.11 6.91
CA HIS A 279 -3.14 4.84 5.90
C HIS A 279 -4.37 5.45 6.58
N PHE A 280 -4.67 6.70 6.24
CA PHE A 280 -5.86 7.40 6.71
C PHE A 280 -6.82 7.68 5.55
N SER A 281 -8.11 7.50 5.78
CA SER A 281 -9.18 7.82 4.85
C SER A 281 -10.31 8.56 5.56
N ASP A 282 -10.67 9.72 5.05
CA ASP A 282 -11.88 10.46 5.40
C ASP A 282 -12.82 10.63 4.18
N ASP A 283 -12.85 9.61 3.30
CA ASP A 283 -13.79 9.52 2.19
C ASP A 283 -15.23 9.74 2.68
N ALA A 284 -16.06 10.34 1.84
CA ALA A 284 -17.44 10.68 2.21
C ALA A 284 -18.25 9.46 2.68
N ARG A 285 -18.05 8.29 2.05
CA ARG A 285 -18.71 7.03 2.41
C ARG A 285 -18.27 6.54 3.79
N VAL A 286 -16.97 6.64 4.08
CA VAL A 286 -16.41 6.32 5.38
C VAL A 286 -16.99 7.24 6.45
N ARG A 287 -16.98 8.57 6.21
CA ARG A 287 -17.52 9.55 7.16
C ARG A 287 -19.00 9.32 7.45
N GLN A 288 -19.79 9.02 6.42
CA GLN A 288 -21.21 8.72 6.59
C GLN A 288 -21.42 7.49 7.48
N PHE A 289 -20.65 6.43 7.28
CA PHE A 289 -20.75 5.21 8.07
C PHE A 289 -20.29 5.41 9.51
N VAL A 290 -19.10 5.99 9.74
CA VAL A 290 -18.55 6.15 11.10
C VAL A 290 -19.35 7.13 11.96
N ASN A 291 -20.19 7.97 11.34
CA ASN A 291 -21.04 8.96 12.04
C ASN A 291 -22.51 8.53 12.13
N SER A 292 -22.86 7.33 11.69
CA SER A 292 -24.24 6.87 11.57
C SER A 292 -24.79 6.27 12.86
N GLN A 293 -26.13 6.19 12.93
CA GLN A 293 -26.85 5.51 14.02
C GLN A 293 -26.51 4.00 14.06
N ASP A 294 -26.32 3.38 12.91
CA ASP A 294 -26.13 1.95 12.78
C ASP A 294 -24.67 1.49 12.93
N LEU A 295 -23.71 2.39 13.14
CA LEU A 295 -22.30 2.04 13.26
C LEU A 295 -22.06 0.90 14.27
N GLU A 296 -22.59 1.04 15.47
CA GLU A 296 -22.37 0.07 16.57
C GLU A 296 -22.98 -1.31 16.28
N ARG A 297 -24.01 -1.36 15.43
CA ARG A 297 -24.66 -2.58 15.00
C ARG A 297 -23.92 -3.24 13.84
N LEU A 298 -23.55 -2.46 12.83
CA LEU A 298 -23.01 -2.99 11.56
C LEU A 298 -21.51 -3.28 11.60
N ALA A 299 -20.70 -2.42 12.23
CA ALA A 299 -19.25 -2.61 12.24
C ALA A 299 -18.79 -3.96 12.84
N PRO A 300 -19.36 -4.46 13.97
CA PRO A 300 -19.00 -5.75 14.52
C PRO A 300 -19.43 -6.94 13.67
N MET A 301 -20.37 -6.78 12.74
CA MET A 301 -20.81 -7.86 11.85
C MET A 301 -19.70 -8.27 10.85
N GLY A 302 -18.76 -7.38 10.57
CA GLY A 302 -17.68 -7.65 9.63
C GLY A 302 -18.13 -7.56 8.17
N THR A 303 -17.39 -8.21 7.29
CA THR A 303 -17.63 -8.17 5.85
C THR A 303 -18.39 -9.39 5.34
N SER A 304 -18.86 -9.34 4.10
CA SER A 304 -19.56 -10.42 3.42
C SER A 304 -18.87 -10.89 2.14
N CYS A 305 -17.66 -10.43 1.83
CA CYS A 305 -16.92 -10.86 0.65
C CYS A 305 -15.67 -11.62 1.07
N PRO A 306 -15.35 -12.79 0.46
CA PRO A 306 -14.22 -13.63 0.85
C PRO A 306 -12.88 -12.87 0.80
N ASP A 307 -12.64 -12.07 -0.22
CA ASP A 307 -11.39 -11.32 -0.41
C ASP A 307 -11.06 -10.38 0.74
N HIS A 308 -12.09 -9.88 1.45
CA HIS A 308 -11.93 -8.89 2.50
C HIS A 308 -11.24 -9.46 3.73
N PHE A 309 -11.57 -10.68 4.17
CA PHE A 309 -11.07 -11.26 5.43
C PHE A 309 -9.55 -11.36 5.51
N LEU A 310 -8.89 -11.62 4.39
CA LEU A 310 -7.43 -11.66 4.31
C LEU A 310 -6.78 -10.28 4.50
N ARG A 311 -7.55 -9.20 4.33
CA ARG A 311 -7.05 -7.82 4.35
C ARG A 311 -7.56 -7.01 5.54
N THR A 312 -8.84 -7.16 5.92
CA THR A 312 -9.49 -6.35 6.94
C THR A 312 -9.67 -7.07 8.29
N LYS A 313 -9.44 -8.39 8.32
CA LYS A 313 -9.84 -9.30 9.41
C LYS A 313 -11.36 -9.37 9.58
N ILE A 314 -11.80 -10.10 10.63
CA ILE A 314 -13.22 -10.35 10.88
C ILE A 314 -14.04 -9.07 11.15
N SER A 315 -13.46 -8.06 11.81
CA SER A 315 -14.13 -6.79 12.11
C SER A 315 -13.13 -5.66 12.36
N PRO A 316 -13.52 -4.38 12.24
CA PRO A 316 -12.69 -3.25 12.62
C PRO A 316 -12.67 -3.04 14.15
N LEU A 317 -11.70 -2.27 14.62
CA LEU A 317 -11.75 -1.65 15.95
C LEU A 317 -12.52 -0.34 15.83
N MET A 318 -13.51 -0.12 16.68
CA MET A 318 -14.13 1.19 16.91
C MET A 318 -13.40 1.87 18.07
N LEU A 319 -12.90 3.09 17.85
CA LEU A 319 -12.28 3.88 18.92
C LEU A 319 -13.35 4.50 19.81
N ASP A 320 -13.24 4.24 21.10
CA ASP A 320 -13.99 4.95 22.12
C ASP A 320 -13.22 6.22 22.51
N LEU A 321 -13.30 7.22 21.65
CA LEU A 321 -12.64 8.52 21.81
C LEU A 321 -13.52 9.60 21.20
N ALA A 322 -13.76 10.68 21.95
CA ALA A 322 -14.51 11.81 21.43
C ALA A 322 -13.80 12.45 20.24
N PRO A 323 -14.52 12.88 19.20
CA PRO A 323 -13.91 13.42 17.98
C PRO A 323 -13.11 14.71 18.23
N ASP A 324 -13.45 15.48 19.25
CA ASP A 324 -12.79 16.70 19.69
C ASP A 324 -11.86 16.50 20.91
N ALA A 325 -11.51 15.23 21.20
CA ALA A 325 -10.60 14.93 22.30
C ALA A 325 -9.28 15.69 22.19
N ASP A 326 -8.75 16.13 23.34
CA ASP A 326 -7.40 16.67 23.40
C ASP A 326 -6.39 15.54 23.22
N LEU A 327 -5.62 15.63 22.12
CA LEU A 327 -4.58 14.68 21.74
C LEU A 327 -3.15 15.23 21.99
N SER A 328 -3.02 16.31 22.76
CA SER A 328 -1.72 16.95 23.03
C SER A 328 -0.78 16.05 23.84
N ASN A 329 -1.33 15.29 24.81
CA ASN A 329 -0.58 14.34 25.63
C ASN A 329 -0.76 12.90 25.09
N ALA A 330 0.29 12.37 24.46
CA ALA A 330 0.25 11.04 23.84
C ALA A 330 0.08 9.90 24.88
N GLU A 331 0.62 10.04 26.09
CA GLU A 331 0.48 9.03 27.16
C GLU A 331 -0.97 8.93 27.63
N GLU A 332 -1.62 10.07 27.90
CA GLU A 332 -3.04 10.11 28.27
C GLU A 332 -3.95 9.56 27.14
N VAL A 333 -3.63 9.89 25.88
CA VAL A 333 -4.36 9.36 24.74
C VAL A 333 -4.21 7.83 24.68
N GLN A 334 -2.99 7.34 24.83
CA GLN A 334 -2.72 5.91 24.84
C GLN A 334 -3.44 5.19 25.96
N GLU A 335 -3.46 5.76 27.17
CA GLU A 335 -4.20 5.21 28.31
C GLU A 335 -5.71 5.14 28.05
N LYS A 336 -6.29 6.17 27.40
CA LYS A 336 -7.72 6.20 27.05
C LYS A 336 -8.11 5.13 26.04
N ILE A 337 -7.27 4.89 25.02
CA ILE A 337 -7.60 3.93 23.95
C ILE A 337 -7.10 2.50 24.21
N ALA A 338 -6.21 2.30 25.17
CA ALA A 338 -5.67 0.99 25.52
C ALA A 338 -6.75 -0.06 25.86
N PRO A 339 -7.84 0.25 26.58
CA PRO A 339 -8.93 -0.69 26.83
C PRO A 339 -9.58 -1.21 25.55
N SER A 340 -9.82 -0.34 24.56
CA SER A 340 -10.42 -0.72 23.27
C SER A 340 -9.50 -1.68 22.49
N PHE A 341 -8.20 -1.41 22.48
CA PHE A 341 -7.21 -2.31 21.87
C PHE A 341 -7.11 -3.65 22.59
N LYS A 342 -7.16 -3.66 23.93
CA LYS A 342 -7.17 -4.89 24.73
C LYS A 342 -8.41 -5.72 24.41
N ALA A 343 -9.59 -5.11 24.44
CA ALA A 343 -10.84 -5.79 24.16
C ALA A 343 -10.86 -6.38 22.73
N TYR A 344 -10.32 -5.63 21.75
CA TYR A 344 -10.20 -6.13 20.38
C TYR A 344 -9.29 -7.36 20.27
N ARG A 345 -8.11 -7.32 20.91
CA ARG A 345 -7.19 -8.46 20.92
C ARG A 345 -7.79 -9.70 21.58
N GLU A 346 -8.52 -9.52 22.68
CA GLU A 346 -9.23 -10.59 23.38
C GLU A 346 -10.37 -11.16 22.50
N MET A 347 -11.13 -10.31 21.83
CA MET A 347 -12.17 -10.71 20.89
C MET A 347 -11.59 -11.52 19.72
N TYR A 348 -10.48 -11.05 19.13
CA TYR A 348 -9.82 -11.74 18.03
C TYR A 348 -9.22 -13.09 18.44
N ALA A 349 -8.61 -13.16 19.63
CA ALA A 349 -8.13 -14.42 20.19
C ALA A 349 -9.27 -15.41 20.47
N ALA A 350 -10.39 -14.94 21.01
CA ALA A 350 -11.57 -15.76 21.23
C ALA A 350 -12.20 -16.25 19.90
N TYR A 351 -12.17 -15.42 18.85
CA TYR A 351 -12.59 -15.82 17.51
C TYR A 351 -11.70 -16.93 16.97
N TYR A 352 -10.37 -16.76 17.06
CA TYR A 352 -9.42 -17.78 16.63
C TYR A 352 -9.63 -19.11 17.38
N GLU A 353 -9.64 -19.08 18.72
CA GLU A 353 -9.79 -20.28 19.55
C GLU A 353 -11.14 -20.98 19.32
N GLY A 354 -12.21 -20.22 19.07
CA GLY A 354 -13.54 -20.78 18.85
C GLY A 354 -13.77 -21.38 17.48
N CYS A 355 -12.96 -21.04 16.48
CA CYS A 355 -13.15 -21.47 15.11
C CYS A 355 -12.00 -22.35 14.57
N LYS A 356 -10.84 -22.42 15.25
CA LYS A 356 -9.67 -23.17 14.74
C LYS A 356 -9.92 -24.65 14.60
N HIS A 357 -9.37 -25.23 13.55
CA HIS A 357 -9.26 -26.66 13.32
C HIS A 357 -7.93 -27.20 13.88
N GLU A 358 -7.79 -28.52 13.96
CA GLU A 358 -6.57 -29.18 14.46
C GLU A 358 -5.32 -28.79 13.65
N ASN A 359 -5.47 -28.57 12.35
CA ASN A 359 -4.40 -28.22 11.40
C ASN A 359 -4.34 -26.72 11.05
N SER A 360 -5.07 -25.85 11.74
CA SER A 360 -5.06 -24.41 11.45
C SER A 360 -3.67 -23.79 11.65
N PRO A 361 -3.26 -22.82 10.81
CA PRO A 361 -2.06 -22.03 11.04
C PRO A 361 -2.12 -21.34 12.39
N PRO A 362 -0.96 -20.97 12.99
CA PRO A 362 -0.92 -20.18 14.22
C PRO A 362 -1.71 -18.88 14.09
N MET A 363 -2.26 -18.41 15.21
CA MET A 363 -2.96 -17.13 15.26
C MET A 363 -2.06 -16.00 14.74
N ARG A 364 -2.59 -15.22 13.82
CA ARG A 364 -1.93 -14.01 13.29
C ARG A 364 -1.87 -12.91 14.34
N ASP A 365 -1.09 -11.86 14.08
CA ASP A 365 -1.05 -10.66 14.90
C ASP A 365 -2.48 -10.24 15.32
N PRO A 366 -2.81 -10.16 16.64
CA PRO A 366 -4.18 -9.85 17.08
C PRO A 366 -4.53 -8.37 16.96
N ASN A 367 -3.61 -7.50 16.56
CA ASN A 367 -3.88 -6.08 16.42
C ASN A 367 -4.90 -5.79 15.29
N PRO A 368 -5.71 -4.72 15.39
CA PRO A 368 -6.64 -4.35 14.34
C PRO A 368 -5.90 -3.92 13.07
N VAL A 369 -6.46 -4.28 11.91
CA VAL A 369 -6.05 -3.74 10.61
C VAL A 369 -6.81 -2.48 10.29
N VAL A 370 -8.12 -2.45 10.56
CA VAL A 370 -9.00 -1.31 10.33
C VAL A 370 -9.45 -0.73 11.67
N ILE A 371 -9.34 0.59 11.80
CA ILE A 371 -9.74 1.34 12.99
C ILE A 371 -10.68 2.47 12.57
N LEU A 372 -11.90 2.46 13.11
CA LEU A 372 -12.91 3.47 12.86
C LEU A 372 -12.87 4.53 13.95
N TYR A 373 -12.84 5.79 13.57
CA TYR A 373 -12.87 6.91 14.51
C TYR A 373 -14.08 7.82 14.19
N PRO A 374 -15.17 7.69 14.95
CA PRO A 374 -16.36 8.52 14.78
C PRO A 374 -16.02 10.02 14.79
N GLY A 375 -16.65 10.79 13.91
CA GLY A 375 -16.37 12.21 13.71
C GLY A 375 -15.16 12.54 12.85
N VAL A 376 -14.25 11.59 12.65
CA VAL A 376 -12.95 11.81 12.00
C VAL A 376 -12.79 11.00 10.71
N GLY A 377 -12.84 9.67 10.79
CA GLY A 377 -12.63 8.82 9.63
C GLY A 377 -12.16 7.41 9.97
N MET A 378 -11.30 6.84 9.13
CA MET A 378 -10.80 5.48 9.24
C MET A 378 -9.29 5.43 9.07
N PHE A 379 -8.63 4.63 9.90
CA PHE A 379 -7.22 4.25 9.72
C PHE A 379 -7.13 2.78 9.34
N SER A 380 -6.09 2.44 8.60
CA SER A 380 -5.69 1.05 8.37
C SER A 380 -4.18 0.89 8.51
N PHE A 381 -3.76 -0.28 9.03
CA PHE A 381 -2.36 -0.58 9.32
C PHE A 381 -1.99 -1.94 8.74
N ALA A 382 -0.86 -1.99 8.01
CA ALA A 382 -0.36 -3.22 7.43
C ALA A 382 1.17 -3.19 7.29
N LYS A 383 1.77 -4.31 6.88
CA LYS A 383 3.23 -4.47 6.71
C LYS A 383 3.86 -3.53 5.68
N ASP A 384 3.07 -2.99 4.76
CA ASP A 384 3.47 -2.04 3.72
C ASP A 384 2.30 -1.11 3.36
N LYS A 385 2.61 0.00 2.68
CA LYS A 385 1.63 1.05 2.36
C LYS A 385 0.54 0.58 1.41
N GLN A 386 0.90 -0.20 0.38
CA GLN A 386 -0.07 -0.73 -0.57
C GLN A 386 -1.09 -1.62 0.14
N THR A 387 -0.63 -2.52 1.01
CA THR A 387 -1.53 -3.39 1.79
C THR A 387 -2.41 -2.58 2.75
N ALA A 388 -1.90 -1.53 3.39
CA ALA A 388 -2.68 -0.66 4.26
C ALA A 388 -3.77 0.10 3.46
N ARG A 389 -3.43 0.68 2.30
CA ARG A 389 -4.40 1.35 1.41
C ARG A 389 -5.47 0.37 0.90
N VAL A 390 -5.06 -0.79 0.43
CA VAL A 390 -5.99 -1.81 -0.06
C VAL A 390 -6.94 -2.31 1.05
N ALA A 391 -6.46 -2.42 2.30
CA ALA A 391 -7.34 -2.76 3.43
C ALA A 391 -8.41 -1.67 3.66
N ALA A 392 -8.05 -0.39 3.54
CA ALA A 392 -9.01 0.71 3.61
C ALA A 392 -10.02 0.69 2.45
N GLU A 393 -9.56 0.42 1.23
CA GLU A 393 -10.42 0.26 0.05
C GLU A 393 -11.42 -0.89 0.25
N PHE A 394 -10.96 -2.05 0.71
CA PHE A 394 -11.82 -3.20 0.97
C PHE A 394 -12.86 -2.92 2.05
N TYR A 395 -12.47 -2.21 3.11
CA TYR A 395 -13.46 -1.84 4.13
C TYR A 395 -14.45 -0.79 3.60
N THR A 396 -14.04 0.09 2.70
CA THR A 396 -14.94 1.02 1.98
C THR A 396 -15.91 0.25 1.08
N ASN A 397 -15.46 -0.81 0.39
CA ASN A 397 -16.35 -1.72 -0.34
C ASN A 397 -17.35 -2.40 0.61
N ALA A 398 -16.90 -2.88 1.77
CA ALA A 398 -17.79 -3.44 2.78
C ALA A 398 -18.85 -2.43 3.27
N ILE A 399 -18.47 -1.16 3.47
CA ILE A 399 -19.41 -0.07 3.79
C ILE A 399 -20.46 0.09 2.68
N ASN A 400 -20.04 0.10 1.40
CA ASN A 400 -20.97 0.19 0.26
C ASN A 400 -21.95 -1.00 0.22
N VAL A 401 -21.43 -2.20 0.47
CA VAL A 401 -22.26 -3.42 0.53
C VAL A 401 -23.27 -3.33 1.67
N MET A 402 -22.82 -2.97 2.89
CA MET A 402 -23.72 -2.78 4.05
C MET A 402 -24.80 -1.73 3.75
N ARG A 403 -24.42 -0.60 3.15
CA ARG A 403 -25.33 0.48 2.77
C ARG A 403 -26.43 0.02 1.81
N GLY A 404 -26.04 -0.72 0.78
CA GLY A 404 -26.99 -1.25 -0.20
C GLY A 404 -27.87 -2.34 0.38
N ALA A 405 -27.30 -3.27 1.15
CA ALA A 405 -28.06 -4.37 1.76
C ALA A 405 -29.08 -3.86 2.79
N GLU A 406 -28.73 -2.88 3.62
CA GLU A 406 -29.64 -2.25 4.57
C GLU A 406 -30.75 -1.45 3.88
N ALA A 407 -30.46 -0.85 2.75
CA ALA A 407 -31.48 -0.18 1.94
C ALA A 407 -32.47 -1.19 1.31
N ILE A 408 -32.06 -2.41 1.04
CA ILE A 408 -32.87 -3.46 0.44
C ILE A 408 -33.74 -4.16 1.52
N SER A 409 -33.08 -4.73 2.55
CA SER A 409 -33.77 -5.40 3.66
C SER A 409 -32.94 -5.37 4.94
N ALA A 410 -31.99 -6.29 5.13
CA ALA A 410 -31.08 -6.32 6.23
C ALA A 410 -29.75 -6.94 5.77
N TYR A 411 -28.64 -6.35 6.17
CA TYR A 411 -27.31 -6.87 5.89
C TYR A 411 -27.05 -8.20 6.61
N THR A 412 -26.46 -9.13 5.89
CA THR A 412 -26.00 -10.42 6.43
C THR A 412 -24.50 -10.57 6.18
N SER A 413 -23.72 -10.75 7.25
CA SER A 413 -22.30 -11.09 7.15
C SER A 413 -22.12 -12.61 6.98
N LEU A 414 -20.91 -13.03 6.60
CA LEU A 414 -20.58 -14.44 6.65
C LEU A 414 -20.59 -14.98 8.08
N PRO A 415 -21.02 -16.25 8.29
CA PRO A 415 -20.85 -16.91 9.57
C PRO A 415 -19.39 -16.92 10.02
N ARG A 416 -19.15 -16.77 11.32
CA ARG A 416 -17.79 -16.65 11.88
C ARG A 416 -16.87 -17.81 11.48
N GLN A 417 -17.40 -19.05 11.40
CA GLN A 417 -16.62 -20.21 10.97
C GLN A 417 -16.19 -20.10 9.50
N GLU A 418 -17.10 -19.68 8.61
CA GLU A 418 -16.81 -19.50 7.19
C GLU A 418 -15.79 -18.38 6.96
N ALA A 419 -15.90 -17.28 7.71
CA ALA A 419 -14.93 -16.18 7.71
C ALA A 419 -13.54 -16.68 8.16
N PHE A 420 -13.49 -17.50 9.21
CA PHE A 420 -12.25 -18.11 9.71
C PHE A 420 -11.62 -19.05 8.67
N ASP A 421 -12.41 -19.88 8.03
CA ASP A 421 -11.95 -20.86 7.04
C ASP A 421 -11.36 -20.19 5.79
N ILE A 422 -11.72 -18.93 5.53
CA ILE A 422 -11.08 -18.08 4.51
C ILE A 422 -9.82 -17.42 5.08
N GLU A 423 -9.93 -16.75 6.23
CA GLU A 423 -8.82 -15.99 6.82
C GLU A 423 -7.60 -16.85 7.13
N TYR A 424 -7.84 -18.10 7.61
CA TYR A 424 -6.81 -19.06 8.01
C TYR A 424 -6.67 -20.23 7.03
N TRP A 425 -7.06 -20.01 5.77
CA TRP A 425 -6.97 -21.05 4.76
C TRP A 425 -5.52 -21.46 4.51
N LEU A 426 -5.26 -22.79 4.56
CA LEU A 426 -3.92 -23.36 4.38
C LEU A 426 -3.29 -23.01 3.02
N LEU A 427 -4.09 -22.89 1.97
CA LEU A 427 -3.60 -22.49 0.65
C LEU A 427 -3.13 -21.03 0.61
N GLU A 428 -3.83 -20.12 1.29
CA GLU A 428 -3.39 -18.72 1.42
C GLU A 428 -2.15 -18.64 2.30
N GLU A 429 -2.06 -19.42 3.37
CA GLU A 429 -0.88 -19.52 4.20
C GLU A 429 0.34 -20.02 3.42
N ALA A 430 0.18 -21.04 2.58
CA ALA A 430 1.23 -21.54 1.69
C ALA A 430 1.73 -20.47 0.69
N LYS A 431 0.85 -19.58 0.21
CA LYS A 431 1.23 -18.43 -0.62
C LYS A 431 2.06 -17.42 0.20
N LEU A 432 1.64 -17.09 1.42
CA LEU A 432 2.34 -16.18 2.31
C LEU A 432 3.76 -16.67 2.63
N GLN A 433 3.92 -17.98 2.89
CA GLN A 433 5.23 -18.59 3.18
C GLN A 433 6.19 -18.58 1.98
N ARG A 434 5.67 -18.55 0.74
CA ARG A 434 6.47 -18.47 -0.50
C ARG A 434 6.87 -17.04 -0.85
N MET A 435 6.31 -16.03 -0.18
CA MET A 435 6.69 -14.65 -0.44
C MET A 435 8.16 -14.39 -0.08
N PRO A 436 8.86 -13.52 -0.81
CA PRO A 436 10.21 -13.10 -0.44
C PRO A 436 10.25 -12.58 0.99
N LYS A 437 11.35 -12.87 1.70
CA LYS A 437 11.56 -12.32 3.04
C LYS A 437 11.50 -10.78 3.01
N PRO A 438 10.93 -10.14 4.04
CA PRO A 438 10.94 -8.68 4.12
C PRO A 438 12.35 -8.13 4.00
N LYS A 439 12.49 -7.03 3.27
CA LYS A 439 13.75 -6.29 3.17
C LYS A 439 14.07 -5.61 4.51
N PRO A 440 15.32 -5.22 4.76
CA PRO A 440 15.75 -4.67 6.06
C PRO A 440 14.95 -3.46 6.56
N LEU A 441 14.45 -2.62 5.64
CA LEU A 441 13.66 -1.43 5.98
C LEU A 441 12.16 -1.59 5.71
N SER A 442 11.66 -2.81 5.47
CA SER A 442 10.22 -3.05 5.33
C SER A 442 9.47 -2.59 6.58
N GLY A 443 8.34 -1.90 6.39
CA GLY A 443 7.54 -1.34 7.48
C GLY A 443 8.14 -0.07 8.12
N LYS A 444 9.24 0.49 7.59
CA LYS A 444 9.87 1.72 8.06
C LYS A 444 9.52 2.92 7.15
N VAL A 445 9.43 4.10 7.76
CA VAL A 445 9.21 5.37 7.09
C VAL A 445 10.44 6.25 7.26
N ALA A 446 11.04 6.68 6.14
CA ALA A 446 12.24 7.50 6.14
C ALA A 446 11.99 8.87 5.51
N LEU A 447 12.25 9.95 6.24
CA LEU A 447 12.25 11.33 5.74
C LEU A 447 13.69 11.73 5.43
N VAL A 448 13.94 12.23 4.21
CA VAL A 448 15.26 12.70 3.78
C VAL A 448 15.18 14.14 3.30
N THR A 449 15.83 15.06 4.00
CA THR A 449 15.84 16.47 3.63
C THR A 449 16.82 16.75 2.50
N GLY A 450 16.48 17.63 1.56
CA GLY A 450 17.30 17.92 0.37
C GLY A 450 17.42 16.71 -0.56
N SER A 451 16.35 15.93 -0.73
CA SER A 451 16.33 14.70 -1.54
C SER A 451 15.87 14.90 -2.97
N GLY A 452 15.68 16.14 -3.43
CA GLY A 452 15.44 16.44 -4.84
C GLY A 452 16.64 16.17 -5.76
N GLY A 453 17.84 15.89 -5.20
CA GLY A 453 19.06 15.58 -5.96
C GLY A 453 20.24 15.15 -5.08
N GLY A 454 21.36 14.85 -5.70
CA GLY A 454 22.64 14.58 -5.05
C GLY A 454 22.59 13.48 -3.99
N ILE A 455 23.30 13.72 -2.88
CA ILE A 455 23.41 12.78 -1.75
C ILE A 455 22.04 12.41 -1.20
N GLY A 456 21.14 13.37 -0.99
CA GLY A 456 19.83 13.12 -0.42
C GLY A 456 18.98 12.17 -1.29
N LYS A 457 19.00 12.37 -2.61
CA LYS A 457 18.33 11.51 -3.57
C LYS A 457 18.88 10.07 -3.54
N ALA A 458 20.21 9.93 -3.51
CA ALA A 458 20.85 8.62 -3.43
C ALA A 458 20.52 7.88 -2.13
N ILE A 459 20.48 8.59 -0.98
CA ILE A 459 20.06 8.01 0.31
C ILE A 459 18.62 7.53 0.24
N ALA A 460 17.69 8.39 -0.22
CA ALA A 460 16.28 8.04 -0.38
C ALA A 460 16.10 6.84 -1.30
N LYS A 461 16.84 6.79 -2.43
CA LYS A 461 16.83 5.67 -3.38
C LYS A 461 17.32 4.37 -2.75
N LYS A 462 18.40 4.41 -1.99
CA LYS A 462 18.90 3.25 -1.25
C LYS A 462 17.85 2.76 -0.24
N PHE A 463 17.26 3.64 0.55
CA PHE A 463 16.27 3.25 1.54
C PHE A 463 15.00 2.66 0.91
N ALA A 464 14.49 3.26 -0.17
CA ALA A 464 13.37 2.70 -0.94
C ALA A 464 13.71 1.32 -1.53
N SER A 465 14.91 1.15 -2.07
CA SER A 465 15.36 -0.15 -2.59
C SER A 465 15.44 -1.25 -1.51
N GLU A 466 15.64 -0.86 -0.26
CA GLU A 466 15.66 -1.74 0.91
C GLU A 466 14.29 -1.87 1.61
N GLY A 467 13.22 -1.33 1.01
CA GLY A 467 11.84 -1.55 1.41
C GLY A 467 11.21 -0.48 2.29
N ALA A 468 11.88 0.66 2.52
CA ALA A 468 11.28 1.78 3.25
C ALA A 468 10.22 2.49 2.41
N CYS A 469 9.18 3.02 3.07
CA CYS A 469 8.44 4.15 2.53
C CYS A 469 9.29 5.41 2.69
N VAL A 470 9.41 6.22 1.62
CA VAL A 470 10.26 7.42 1.64
C VAL A 470 9.45 8.70 1.50
N VAL A 471 9.71 9.64 2.39
CA VAL A 471 9.26 11.02 2.31
C VAL A 471 10.40 11.82 1.69
N LEU A 472 10.26 12.15 0.42
CA LEU A 472 11.18 13.03 -0.30
C LEU A 472 10.88 14.47 0.10
N ASN A 473 11.94 15.22 0.35
CA ASN A 473 11.80 16.58 0.83
C ASN A 473 12.86 17.50 0.24
N ASP A 474 12.43 18.62 -0.30
CA ASP A 474 13.29 19.68 -0.83
C ASP A 474 12.53 21.01 -0.80
N VAL A 475 13.27 22.12 -0.81
CA VAL A 475 12.71 23.45 -0.99
C VAL A 475 12.40 23.76 -2.46
N ASN A 476 13.01 23.02 -3.38
CA ASN A 476 12.80 23.14 -4.83
C ASN A 476 11.73 22.16 -5.30
N GLY A 477 10.48 22.64 -5.47
CA GLY A 477 9.34 21.84 -5.86
C GLY A 477 9.48 21.15 -7.22
N ASP A 478 10.21 21.71 -8.21
CA ASP A 478 10.39 21.08 -9.53
C ASP A 478 11.28 19.85 -9.45
N ARG A 479 12.41 19.96 -8.74
CA ARG A 479 13.30 18.82 -8.49
C ARG A 479 12.59 17.73 -7.69
N LEU A 480 11.81 18.15 -6.72
CA LEU A 480 11.08 17.25 -5.84
C LEU A 480 10.04 16.43 -6.64
N ARG A 481 9.26 17.10 -7.51
CA ARG A 481 8.29 16.42 -8.41
C ARG A 481 8.97 15.45 -9.38
N ALA A 482 10.10 15.82 -9.97
CA ALA A 482 10.86 14.94 -10.84
C ALA A 482 11.38 13.69 -10.10
N ALA A 483 11.89 13.87 -8.87
CA ALA A 483 12.30 12.76 -8.03
C ALA A 483 11.12 11.84 -7.65
N GLU A 484 9.96 12.39 -7.29
CA GLU A 484 8.76 11.61 -6.97
C GLU A 484 8.30 10.76 -8.15
N GLN A 485 8.29 11.30 -9.36
CA GLN A 485 7.95 10.55 -10.57
C GLN A 485 8.91 9.38 -10.81
N GLU A 486 10.23 9.63 -10.73
CA GLU A 486 11.25 8.57 -10.88
C GLU A 486 11.06 7.46 -9.85
N PHE A 487 10.89 7.83 -8.58
CA PHE A 487 10.74 6.87 -7.49
C PHE A 487 9.42 6.09 -7.58
N SER A 488 8.34 6.76 -7.95
CA SER A 488 7.03 6.12 -8.13
C SER A 488 7.05 5.08 -9.25
N LEU A 489 7.77 5.34 -10.34
CA LEU A 489 7.97 4.37 -11.43
C LEU A 489 8.84 3.18 -11.00
N GLN A 490 9.84 3.41 -10.14
CA GLN A 490 10.80 2.38 -9.74
C GLN A 490 10.32 1.55 -8.54
N PHE A 491 9.66 2.16 -7.56
CA PHE A 491 9.32 1.55 -6.27
C PHE A 491 7.82 1.46 -5.99
N GLY A 492 6.99 2.01 -6.89
CA GLY A 492 5.54 2.12 -6.71
C GLY A 492 5.12 3.42 -6.02
N CYS A 493 3.98 3.99 -6.48
CA CYS A 493 3.45 5.27 -5.97
C CYS A 493 3.05 5.22 -4.48
N ASP A 494 2.71 4.05 -3.97
CA ASP A 494 2.35 3.87 -2.56
C ASP A 494 3.55 4.05 -1.61
N SER A 495 4.78 3.81 -2.08
CA SER A 495 5.99 3.82 -1.23
C SER A 495 6.68 5.18 -1.16
N VAL A 496 6.18 6.18 -1.89
CA VAL A 496 6.83 7.48 -2.06
C VAL A 496 5.85 8.62 -1.79
N ARG A 497 6.31 9.65 -1.10
CA ARG A 497 5.57 10.90 -0.91
C ARG A 497 6.53 12.07 -0.99
N ALA A 498 6.29 13.00 -1.90
CA ALA A 498 7.03 14.26 -1.99
C ALA A 498 6.31 15.34 -1.16
N ILE A 499 7.06 16.01 -0.30
CA ILE A 499 6.53 17.11 0.54
C ILE A 499 7.53 18.26 0.47
N GLU A 500 7.11 19.39 -0.08
CA GLU A 500 7.93 20.60 -0.11
C GLU A 500 8.10 21.16 1.32
N MET A 501 9.35 21.44 1.71
CA MET A 501 9.66 21.92 3.06
C MET A 501 10.91 22.80 3.06
N ASP A 502 10.81 23.93 3.68
CA ASP A 502 11.95 24.75 4.07
C ASP A 502 12.39 24.38 5.50
N VAL A 503 13.59 23.81 5.63
CA VAL A 503 14.13 23.39 6.93
C VAL A 503 14.40 24.57 7.88
N THR A 504 14.42 25.81 7.39
CA THR A 504 14.65 27.02 8.19
C THR A 504 13.36 27.58 8.81
N ASP A 505 12.19 27.15 8.31
CA ASP A 505 10.85 27.52 8.79
C ASP A 505 10.21 26.40 9.61
N SER A 506 10.06 26.64 10.92
CA SER A 506 9.47 25.66 11.83
C SER A 506 8.05 25.26 11.44
N SER A 507 7.25 26.19 10.90
CA SER A 507 5.87 25.90 10.46
C SER A 507 5.86 24.99 9.23
N SER A 508 6.80 25.19 8.30
CA SER A 508 6.99 24.32 7.13
C SER A 508 7.40 22.91 7.56
N VAL A 509 8.33 22.80 8.51
CA VAL A 509 8.79 21.51 9.07
C VAL A 509 7.65 20.78 9.75
N ILE A 510 6.88 21.43 10.61
CA ILE A 510 5.75 20.81 11.31
C ILE A 510 4.73 20.27 10.31
N ARG A 511 4.29 21.09 9.32
CA ARG A 511 3.36 20.64 8.28
C ARG A 511 3.86 19.41 7.51
N ALA A 512 5.16 19.36 7.22
CA ALA A 512 5.73 18.21 6.51
C ALA A 512 5.66 16.91 7.35
N LEU A 513 5.91 16.99 8.64
CA LEU A 513 5.79 15.82 9.54
C LEU A 513 4.33 15.39 9.77
N GLU A 514 3.40 16.35 9.82
CA GLU A 514 1.96 16.09 9.87
C GLU A 514 1.49 15.35 8.61
N GLU A 515 1.89 15.82 7.42
CA GLU A 515 1.57 15.15 6.16
C GLU A 515 2.20 13.77 6.05
N ALA A 516 3.45 13.59 6.48
CA ALA A 516 4.09 12.29 6.54
C ALA A 516 3.34 11.32 7.49
N SER A 517 2.88 11.85 8.63
CA SER A 517 2.08 11.07 9.60
C SER A 517 0.72 10.64 9.03
N LEU A 518 0.05 11.50 8.27
CA LEU A 518 -1.17 11.13 7.54
C LEU A 518 -0.89 10.10 6.44
N ALA A 519 0.20 10.28 5.70
CA ALA A 519 0.55 9.42 4.59
C ALA A 519 0.95 8.00 5.02
N PHE A 520 1.71 7.87 6.11
CA PHE A 520 2.35 6.60 6.50
C PHE A 520 2.13 6.19 7.96
N GLY A 521 1.43 6.98 8.73
CA GLY A 521 1.18 6.74 10.15
C GLY A 521 2.27 7.26 11.08
N GLY A 522 3.39 7.78 10.58
CA GLY A 522 4.48 8.33 11.37
C GLY A 522 5.85 8.27 10.69
N ILE A 523 6.94 8.36 11.47
CA ILE A 523 8.33 8.43 10.99
C ILE A 523 9.23 7.52 11.83
N ASP A 524 10.12 6.76 11.19
CA ASP A 524 11.12 5.91 11.87
C ASP A 524 12.55 6.41 11.68
N ILE A 525 12.84 7.01 10.51
CA ILE A 525 14.19 7.42 10.12
C ILE A 525 14.13 8.86 9.62
N VAL A 526 15.04 9.69 10.10
CA VAL A 526 15.25 11.04 9.58
C VAL A 526 16.68 11.18 9.13
N VAL A 527 16.87 11.72 7.92
CA VAL A 527 18.20 12.09 7.42
C VAL A 527 18.25 13.59 7.21
N ASN A 528 18.98 14.30 8.06
CA ASN A 528 19.27 15.71 7.90
C ASN A 528 20.41 15.86 6.89
N ASN A 529 20.04 16.03 5.63
CA ASN A 529 20.99 16.16 4.52
C ASN A 529 20.92 17.55 3.86
N ALA A 530 19.81 18.28 3.96
CA ALA A 530 19.69 19.62 3.39
C ALA A 530 20.88 20.52 3.77
N GLY A 531 21.47 21.15 2.78
CA GLY A 531 22.62 22.00 3.03
C GLY A 531 23.13 22.76 1.82
N ILE A 532 23.85 23.83 2.09
CA ILE A 532 24.56 24.67 1.11
C ILE A 532 25.99 24.88 1.56
N SER A 533 26.83 25.39 0.69
CA SER A 533 28.19 25.79 1.02
C SER A 533 28.51 27.18 0.42
N ILE A 534 29.15 28.04 1.18
CA ILE A 534 29.66 29.32 0.76
C ILE A 534 31.15 29.38 1.13
N SER A 535 32.03 29.63 0.13
CA SER A 535 33.47 29.68 0.33
C SER A 535 33.98 31.10 0.14
N LYS A 536 34.33 31.74 1.24
CA LYS A 536 34.91 33.10 1.28
C LYS A 536 35.97 33.22 2.38
N SER A 537 36.90 34.15 2.26
CA SER A 537 37.79 34.45 3.38
C SER A 537 36.99 34.97 4.57
N ILE A 538 37.52 34.85 5.78
CA ILE A 538 36.80 35.33 6.98
C ILE A 538 36.47 36.82 6.93
N GLY A 539 37.34 37.62 6.31
CA GLY A 539 37.12 39.06 6.14
C GLY A 539 36.07 39.42 5.09
N ASP A 540 35.76 38.51 4.18
CA ASP A 540 34.82 38.72 3.05
C ASP A 540 33.44 38.11 3.31
N HIS A 541 33.25 37.35 4.37
CA HIS A 541 31.95 36.83 4.78
C HIS A 541 31.05 37.97 5.23
N THR A 542 29.85 38.04 4.67
CA THR A 542 28.79 38.92 5.17
C THR A 542 28.05 38.28 6.32
N GLU A 543 27.33 39.08 7.11
CA GLU A 543 26.38 38.58 8.13
C GLU A 543 25.32 37.65 7.50
N ASP A 544 24.77 38.02 6.34
CA ASP A 544 23.81 37.18 5.59
C ASP A 544 24.40 35.82 5.18
N ASP A 545 25.67 35.76 4.77
CA ASP A 545 26.34 34.48 4.45
C ASP A 545 26.42 33.58 5.70
N TRP A 546 26.75 34.17 6.84
CA TRP A 546 26.85 33.50 8.12
C TRP A 546 25.49 33.02 8.58
N ASP A 547 24.49 33.86 8.65
CA ASP A 547 23.13 33.54 9.10
C ASP A 547 22.51 32.48 8.22
N ARG A 548 22.60 32.59 6.90
CA ARG A 548 22.07 31.62 5.95
C ARG A 548 22.69 30.23 6.12
N LEU A 549 24.00 30.14 6.37
CA LEU A 549 24.67 28.85 6.62
C LEU A 549 24.22 28.24 7.94
N TYR A 550 24.12 29.04 9.00
CA TYR A 550 23.68 28.54 10.30
C TYR A 550 22.19 28.20 10.31
N ASP A 551 21.33 28.98 9.66
CA ASP A 551 19.92 28.71 9.57
C ASP A 551 19.63 27.36 8.85
N ILE A 552 20.31 27.12 7.73
CA ILE A 552 20.08 25.85 7.00
C ILE A 552 20.78 24.67 7.70
N LEU A 553 22.04 24.81 8.06
CA LEU A 553 22.86 23.68 8.52
C LEU A 553 22.58 23.33 9.99
N ALA A 554 22.67 24.30 10.91
CA ALA A 554 22.56 24.03 12.33
C ALA A 554 21.11 24.11 12.84
N LYS A 555 20.42 25.24 12.58
CA LYS A 555 19.04 25.44 13.01
C LYS A 555 18.07 24.51 12.28
N GLY A 556 18.25 24.31 10.95
CA GLY A 556 17.42 23.40 10.17
C GLY A 556 17.51 21.95 10.67
N GLN A 557 18.72 21.46 10.97
CA GLN A 557 18.89 20.16 11.64
C GLN A 557 18.14 20.08 12.97
N PHE A 558 18.22 21.13 13.78
CA PHE A 558 17.53 21.21 15.07
C PHE A 558 16.02 21.15 14.89
N LEU A 559 15.43 21.98 14.02
CA LEU A 559 13.98 22.06 13.83
C LEU A 559 13.40 20.74 13.30
N VAL A 560 14.04 20.16 12.28
CA VAL A 560 13.61 18.88 11.70
C VAL A 560 13.71 17.75 12.73
N SER A 561 14.84 17.68 13.47
CA SER A 561 15.01 16.67 14.51
C SER A 561 14.00 16.84 15.64
N GLN A 562 13.75 18.04 16.11
CA GLN A 562 12.79 18.33 17.19
C GLN A 562 11.37 17.87 16.82
N ALA A 563 10.90 18.19 15.61
CA ALA A 563 9.59 17.79 15.13
C ALA A 563 9.49 16.26 14.95
N ALA A 564 10.54 15.63 14.42
CA ALA A 564 10.58 14.18 14.23
C ALA A 564 10.62 13.42 15.57
N ILE A 565 11.38 13.90 16.55
CA ILE A 565 11.44 13.31 17.90
C ILE A 565 10.05 13.31 18.54
N ALA A 566 9.28 14.37 18.37
CA ALA A 566 7.92 14.45 18.89
C ALA A 566 7.02 13.35 18.27
N VAL A 567 7.14 13.06 16.97
CA VAL A 567 6.42 11.97 16.31
C VAL A 567 6.92 10.60 16.80
N MET A 568 8.24 10.39 16.88
CA MET A 568 8.85 9.12 17.31
C MET A 568 8.48 8.77 18.76
N ARG A 569 8.41 9.77 19.66
CA ARG A 569 7.96 9.58 21.05
C ARG A 569 6.50 9.14 21.11
N LYS A 570 5.61 9.77 20.32
CA LYS A 570 4.20 9.34 20.24
C LYS A 570 4.04 7.91 19.75
N GLN A 571 4.91 7.46 18.84
CA GLN A 571 4.90 6.07 18.37
C GLN A 571 5.39 5.07 19.43
N GLY A 572 6.33 5.45 20.27
CA GLY A 572 6.94 4.57 21.26
C GLY A 572 7.77 3.42 20.67
N MET A 573 8.19 3.54 19.41
CA MET A 573 8.91 2.50 18.66
C MET A 573 10.42 2.76 18.57
N GLY A 574 10.92 3.84 19.18
CA GLY A 574 12.27 4.34 18.95
C GLY A 574 12.40 5.00 17.57
N GLY A 575 13.63 5.13 17.07
CA GLY A 575 13.88 5.72 15.75
C GLY A 575 15.37 5.93 15.48
N ASP A 576 15.64 6.47 14.28
CA ASP A 576 16.99 6.77 13.82
C ASP A 576 17.08 8.18 13.24
N ILE A 577 18.06 8.96 13.70
CA ILE A 577 18.39 10.26 13.13
C ILE A 577 19.82 10.17 12.59
N ILE A 578 19.99 10.43 11.29
CA ILE A 578 21.30 10.50 10.65
C ILE A 578 21.55 11.93 10.20
N ASN A 579 22.69 12.48 10.58
CA ASN A 579 23.07 13.82 10.21
C ASN A 579 24.24 13.75 9.21
N ILE A 580 24.03 14.32 8.01
CA ILE A 580 25.08 14.47 7.01
C ILE A 580 25.91 15.70 7.35
N VAL A 581 27.00 15.46 8.04
CA VAL A 581 27.91 16.52 8.50
C VAL A 581 28.96 16.82 7.42
N SER A 582 30.20 16.82 7.70
CA SER A 582 31.33 16.99 6.78
C SER A 582 32.64 16.79 7.52
N LYS A 583 33.72 16.35 6.84
CA LYS A 583 35.04 16.41 7.40
C LYS A 583 35.41 17.82 7.91
N ASN A 584 34.87 18.88 7.29
CA ASN A 584 35.10 20.25 7.67
C ASN A 584 34.58 20.61 9.07
N ALA A 585 33.81 19.77 9.71
CA ALA A 585 33.50 19.89 11.13
C ALA A 585 34.71 19.62 12.07
N PHE A 586 35.72 18.89 11.55
CA PHE A 586 36.87 18.41 12.33
C PHE A 586 38.20 18.91 11.80
N VAL A 587 38.28 19.28 10.53
CA VAL A 587 39.52 19.76 9.86
C VAL A 587 39.38 21.23 9.48
N ALA A 588 40.27 22.04 10.04
CA ALA A 588 40.33 23.45 9.67
C ALA A 588 40.90 23.64 8.26
N GLY A 589 40.30 24.55 7.52
CA GLY A 589 40.77 24.94 6.19
C GLY A 589 40.47 26.42 5.88
N PRO A 590 41.24 27.06 4.99
CA PRO A 590 40.98 28.46 4.62
C PRO A 590 39.69 28.59 3.86
N ASN A 591 39.10 29.79 3.87
CA ASN A 591 37.88 30.19 3.15
C ASN A 591 36.63 29.34 3.52
N ASN A 592 36.56 28.86 4.75
CA ASN A 592 35.53 27.90 5.19
C ASN A 592 35.00 28.20 6.60
N ALA A 593 35.18 29.43 7.11
CA ALA A 593 34.90 29.75 8.50
C ALA A 593 33.42 29.50 8.88
N ALA A 594 32.48 30.09 8.17
CA ALA A 594 31.06 29.95 8.48
C ALA A 594 30.53 28.51 8.23
N TYR A 595 30.90 27.89 7.10
CA TYR A 595 30.48 26.50 6.79
C TYR A 595 31.07 25.49 7.78
N GLY A 596 32.38 25.56 8.03
CA GLY A 596 33.07 24.61 8.94
C GLY A 596 32.58 24.73 10.38
N SER A 597 32.34 25.95 10.87
CA SER A 597 31.80 26.16 12.23
C SER A 597 30.34 25.68 12.35
N ALA A 598 29.49 25.92 11.33
CA ALA A 598 28.13 25.40 11.31
C ALA A 598 28.10 23.85 11.28
N LYS A 599 28.99 23.22 10.50
CA LYS A 599 29.15 21.75 10.50
C LYS A 599 29.69 21.21 11.82
N ALA A 600 30.55 21.92 12.52
CA ALA A 600 30.99 21.57 13.85
C ALA A 600 29.86 21.68 14.88
N ALA A 601 28.99 22.68 14.77
CA ALA A 601 27.80 22.84 15.57
C ALA A 601 26.82 21.63 15.32
N GLN A 602 26.60 21.24 14.06
CA GLN A 602 25.82 20.04 13.71
C GLN A 602 26.38 18.79 14.39
N ALA A 603 27.69 18.57 14.32
CA ALA A 603 28.34 17.38 14.89
C ALA A 603 28.21 17.35 16.42
N HIS A 604 28.33 18.49 17.08
CA HIS A 604 28.18 18.54 18.54
C HIS A 604 26.73 18.37 18.97
N LEU A 605 25.77 19.01 18.28
CA LEU A 605 24.34 18.84 18.51
C LEU A 605 23.93 17.36 18.35
N SER A 606 24.49 16.66 17.36
CA SER A 606 24.22 15.22 17.16
C SER A 606 24.62 14.38 18.37
N ARG A 607 25.75 14.68 19.00
CA ARG A 607 26.21 13.98 20.23
C ARG A 607 25.34 14.31 21.44
N LEU A 608 24.90 15.56 21.57
CA LEU A 608 23.98 15.97 22.63
C LEU A 608 22.63 15.25 22.49
N MET A 609 22.08 15.21 21.28
CA MET A 609 20.85 14.45 21.00
C MET A 609 21.00 12.95 21.28
N ALA A 610 22.15 12.35 20.92
CA ALA A 610 22.39 10.93 21.20
C ALA A 610 22.40 10.64 22.70
N ALA A 611 22.96 11.52 23.50
CA ALA A 611 22.99 11.39 24.95
C ALA A 611 21.60 11.56 25.59
N GLU A 612 20.78 12.46 25.07
CA GLU A 612 19.44 12.77 25.58
C GLU A 612 18.42 11.70 25.19
N LEU A 613 18.45 11.22 23.94
CA LEU A 613 17.39 10.39 23.35
C LEU A 613 17.56 8.89 23.53
N GLY A 614 18.64 8.46 24.18
CA GLY A 614 18.89 7.04 24.48
C GLY A 614 17.73 6.34 25.22
N PRO A 615 17.14 6.93 26.27
CA PRO A 615 15.97 6.36 26.95
C PRO A 615 14.76 6.12 26.03
N ASP A 616 14.56 6.97 25.03
CA ASP A 616 13.49 6.85 24.04
C ASP A 616 13.80 5.82 22.93
N LYS A 617 14.97 5.17 22.99
CA LYS A 617 15.49 4.26 21.94
C LYS A 617 15.64 4.94 20.58
N ILE A 618 15.82 6.25 20.56
CA ILE A 618 16.12 7.04 19.36
C ILE A 618 17.63 7.15 19.25
N ARG A 619 18.20 6.62 18.18
CA ARG A 619 19.64 6.64 17.91
C ARG A 619 19.97 7.84 17.02
N VAL A 620 21.07 8.50 17.31
CA VAL A 620 21.55 9.64 16.51
C VAL A 620 22.98 9.38 16.09
N ASN A 621 23.23 9.31 14.78
CA ASN A 621 24.55 9.06 14.22
C ASN A 621 24.89 10.07 13.11
N MET A 622 26.14 10.13 12.72
CA MET A 622 26.65 11.08 11.74
C MET A 622 27.40 10.37 10.60
N VAL A 623 27.26 10.92 9.41
CA VAL A 623 28.10 10.56 8.25
C VAL A 623 28.87 11.80 7.82
N ASN A 624 30.19 11.68 7.64
CA ASN A 624 31.09 12.74 7.24
C ASN A 624 31.62 12.50 5.84
N PRO A 625 30.99 13.07 4.80
CA PRO A 625 31.54 13.05 3.45
C PRO A 625 32.73 14.00 3.29
N ASP A 626 33.59 13.72 2.28
CA ASP A 626 34.42 14.71 1.63
C ASP A 626 34.17 14.70 0.12
N ALA A 627 34.07 15.90 -0.47
CA ALA A 627 34.12 16.16 -1.91
C ALA A 627 33.28 15.25 -2.80
N VAL A 628 32.00 15.01 -2.41
CA VAL A 628 31.03 14.37 -3.28
C VAL A 628 30.65 15.35 -4.40
N ILE A 629 31.23 15.18 -5.59
CA ILE A 629 31.12 16.15 -6.71
C ILE A 629 29.97 15.78 -7.64
N SER A 630 29.85 14.48 -8.00
CA SER A 630 28.83 14.01 -8.92
C SER A 630 27.42 14.28 -8.40
N ASP A 631 26.54 14.76 -9.26
CA ASP A 631 25.12 15.08 -9.01
C ASP A 631 24.86 16.04 -7.84
N SER A 632 25.88 16.72 -7.32
CA SER A 632 25.80 17.60 -6.16
C SER A 632 25.54 19.06 -6.55
N ASN A 633 24.45 19.63 -6.05
CA ASN A 633 24.11 21.04 -6.24
C ASN A 633 25.07 22.01 -5.52
N ILE A 634 25.84 21.52 -4.54
CA ILE A 634 26.85 22.33 -3.85
C ILE A 634 27.95 22.79 -4.81
N TRP A 635 28.21 22.02 -5.86
CA TRP A 635 29.22 22.30 -6.87
C TRP A 635 28.72 23.17 -8.04
N SER A 636 27.43 23.59 -8.01
CA SER A 636 26.88 24.59 -8.94
C SER A 636 27.04 26.03 -8.42
N GLY A 637 26.73 27.00 -9.25
CA GLY A 637 26.66 28.42 -8.82
C GLY A 637 27.98 29.09 -8.48
N GLY A 638 29.06 28.74 -9.22
CA GLY A 638 30.36 29.42 -9.09
C GLY A 638 31.28 28.84 -7.99
N TRP A 639 30.81 27.83 -7.23
CA TRP A 639 31.63 27.23 -6.17
C TRP A 639 32.71 26.32 -6.75
N ALA A 640 32.43 25.54 -7.80
CA ALA A 640 33.40 24.73 -8.50
C ALA A 640 34.51 25.59 -9.13
N GLU A 641 34.12 26.67 -9.81
CA GLU A 641 35.04 27.65 -10.41
C GLU A 641 35.92 28.31 -9.36
N GLY A 642 35.34 28.75 -8.23
CA GLY A 642 36.08 29.30 -7.13
C GLY A 642 37.14 28.39 -6.55
N ARG A 643 36.80 27.08 -6.40
CA ARG A 643 37.74 26.05 -5.93
C ARG A 643 38.81 25.72 -6.96
N ALA A 644 38.44 25.54 -8.23
CA ALA A 644 39.39 25.30 -9.31
C ALA A 644 40.41 26.43 -9.40
N LYS A 645 39.94 27.68 -9.35
CA LYS A 645 40.83 28.88 -9.32
C LYS A 645 41.73 28.87 -8.10
N ALA A 646 41.24 28.56 -6.91
CA ALA A 646 42.04 28.52 -5.69
C ALA A 646 43.14 27.45 -5.72
N TYR A 647 42.93 26.35 -6.47
CA TYR A 647 43.92 25.31 -6.64
C TYR A 647 44.78 25.44 -7.89
N GLY A 648 44.49 26.40 -8.77
CA GLY A 648 45.19 26.59 -10.02
C GLY A 648 44.97 25.50 -11.07
N ILE A 649 43.76 24.92 -11.08
CA ILE A 649 43.32 23.83 -11.97
C ILE A 649 42.04 24.20 -12.68
N THR A 650 41.59 23.39 -13.64
CA THR A 650 40.27 23.53 -14.27
C THR A 650 39.16 22.88 -13.45
N VAL A 651 37.88 23.17 -13.75
CA VAL A 651 36.75 22.57 -13.08
C VAL A 651 36.70 21.06 -13.36
N GLU A 652 37.04 20.64 -14.57
CA GLU A 652 37.08 19.23 -15.00
C GLU A 652 38.15 18.44 -14.24
N GLU A 653 39.23 19.09 -13.77
CA GLU A 653 40.28 18.45 -12.99
C GLU A 653 39.93 18.28 -11.49
N LEU A 654 38.87 18.97 -11.00
CA LEU A 654 38.50 18.91 -9.59
C LEU A 654 38.25 17.49 -9.07
N PRO A 655 37.51 16.59 -9.75
CA PRO A 655 37.29 15.23 -9.26
C PRO A 655 38.61 14.47 -9.06
N ALA A 656 39.49 14.51 -10.04
CA ALA A 656 40.80 13.86 -9.96
C ALA A 656 41.70 14.49 -8.88
N TYR A 657 41.64 15.80 -8.71
CA TYR A 657 42.38 16.50 -7.67
C TYR A 657 41.93 16.07 -6.27
N TYR A 658 40.60 16.00 -6.05
CA TYR A 658 40.06 15.57 -4.75
C TYR A 658 40.34 14.08 -4.50
N ALA A 659 40.22 13.20 -5.49
CA ALA A 659 40.57 11.79 -5.35
C ALA A 659 42.03 11.59 -4.89
N LYS A 660 42.98 12.30 -5.49
CA LYS A 660 44.40 12.25 -5.12
C LYS A 660 44.70 12.72 -3.69
N ARG A 661 43.80 13.44 -3.03
CA ARG A 661 43.95 13.88 -1.62
C ARG A 661 43.57 12.78 -0.64
N THR A 662 42.92 11.74 -1.07
CA THR A 662 42.51 10.63 -0.23
C THR A 662 43.54 9.50 -0.26
N LEU A 663 43.60 8.68 0.77
CA LEU A 663 44.53 7.54 0.82
C LEU A 663 44.18 6.46 -0.22
N LEU A 664 42.88 6.33 -0.57
CA LEU A 664 42.40 5.36 -1.57
C LEU A 664 42.61 5.84 -3.00
N ASN A 665 42.86 7.14 -3.24
CA ASN A 665 42.91 7.80 -4.55
C ASN A 665 41.63 7.58 -5.37
N GLU A 666 40.47 7.58 -4.73
CA GLU A 666 39.17 7.37 -5.35
C GLU A 666 38.23 8.56 -5.09
N SER A 667 37.32 8.80 -6.03
CA SER A 667 36.24 9.78 -5.87
C SER A 667 35.15 9.19 -4.98
N ILE A 668 34.56 10.03 -4.13
CA ILE A 668 33.42 9.65 -3.29
C ILE A 668 32.14 9.95 -4.07
N LEU A 669 31.25 8.97 -4.14
CA LEU A 669 29.98 9.05 -4.85
C LEU A 669 28.80 9.22 -3.86
N PRO A 670 27.66 9.76 -4.31
CA PRO A 670 26.44 9.82 -3.49
C PRO A 670 26.01 8.45 -2.93
N GLU A 671 26.24 7.38 -3.69
CA GLU A 671 25.94 6.00 -3.32
C GLU A 671 26.77 5.51 -2.12
N ASP A 672 28.02 5.97 -1.99
CA ASP A 672 28.89 5.62 -0.85
C ASP A 672 28.31 6.18 0.45
N ILE A 673 27.80 7.43 0.38
CA ILE A 673 27.13 8.07 1.52
C ILE A 673 25.82 7.35 1.84
N ALA A 674 25.05 6.97 0.81
CA ALA A 674 23.79 6.23 0.98
C ALA A 674 24.02 4.88 1.64
N ASN A 675 25.08 4.14 1.25
CA ASN A 675 25.46 2.88 1.85
C ASN A 675 25.88 3.04 3.33
N ALA A 676 26.61 4.11 3.63
CA ALA A 676 26.99 4.43 5.01
C ALA A 676 25.78 4.74 5.89
N CYS A 677 24.82 5.52 5.40
CA CYS A 677 23.55 5.75 6.09
C CYS A 677 22.77 4.44 6.29
N PHE A 678 22.69 3.61 5.27
CA PHE A 678 22.04 2.31 5.37
C PHE A 678 22.70 1.38 6.41
N ALA A 679 24.02 1.42 6.56
CA ALA A 679 24.71 0.62 7.58
C ALA A 679 24.21 0.92 9.01
N PHE A 680 23.84 2.17 9.32
CA PHE A 680 23.28 2.52 10.63
C PHE A 680 21.84 2.01 10.81
N VAL A 681 20.98 2.07 9.78
CA VAL A 681 19.54 1.80 9.91
C VAL A 681 19.12 0.41 9.42
N GLY A 682 19.93 -0.22 8.56
CA GLY A 682 19.64 -1.53 7.93
C GLY A 682 19.90 -2.76 8.82
N GLY A 683 20.09 -2.57 10.12
CA GLY A 683 20.27 -3.68 11.07
C GLY A 683 21.73 -4.05 11.37
N LEU A 684 22.72 -3.49 10.68
CA LEU A 684 24.13 -3.83 10.89
C LEU A 684 24.71 -3.19 12.15
N LEU A 685 24.36 -1.92 12.44
CA LEU A 685 24.91 -1.13 13.54
C LEU A 685 23.84 -0.76 14.58
N GLN A 686 23.02 -1.71 15.00
CA GLN A 686 21.88 -1.48 15.90
C GLN A 686 22.24 -0.95 17.30
N LYS A 687 23.47 -1.11 17.74
CA LYS A 687 23.96 -0.63 19.04
C LYS A 687 24.80 0.64 18.92
N SER A 688 24.77 1.30 17.76
CA SER A 688 25.51 2.54 17.49
C SER A 688 24.62 3.75 17.71
N THR A 689 25.05 4.66 18.58
CA THR A 689 24.50 6.00 18.76
C THR A 689 25.63 6.95 19.14
N GLY A 690 25.57 8.23 18.74
CA GLY A 690 26.62 9.23 18.95
C GLY A 690 27.87 9.03 18.08
N ASN A 691 27.84 8.06 17.15
CA ASN A 691 28.98 7.71 16.32
C ASN A 691 29.05 8.57 15.05
N THR A 692 30.28 8.62 14.54
CA THR A 692 30.63 9.31 13.29
C THR A 692 31.29 8.31 12.35
N LEU A 693 30.74 8.20 11.12
CA LEU A 693 31.31 7.39 10.05
C LEU A 693 31.88 8.32 8.97
N ASN A 694 33.21 8.31 8.82
CA ASN A 694 33.87 9.04 7.75
C ASN A 694 33.73 8.27 6.42
N VAL A 695 33.26 8.95 5.39
CA VAL A 695 33.18 8.46 4.02
C VAL A 695 33.90 9.47 3.13
N ASP A 696 35.23 9.45 3.21
CA ASP A 696 36.11 10.49 2.66
C ASP A 696 37.33 9.91 1.92
N GLY A 697 37.34 8.60 1.62
CA GLY A 697 38.45 7.91 0.98
C GLY A 697 39.74 7.90 1.82
N GLY A 698 39.66 8.25 3.09
CA GLY A 698 40.82 8.32 3.99
C GLY A 698 41.53 9.66 3.95
N VAL A 699 40.85 10.75 4.36
CA VAL A 699 41.52 12.04 4.62
C VAL A 699 42.20 11.97 6.00
N ALA A 700 43.51 11.72 6.03
CA ALA A 700 44.26 11.48 7.28
C ALA A 700 44.10 12.59 8.34
N ALA A 701 43.96 13.84 7.93
CA ALA A 701 43.70 14.95 8.83
C ALA A 701 42.33 14.90 9.53
N ALA A 702 41.38 14.14 8.99
CA ALA A 702 40.02 13.97 9.54
C ALA A 702 39.87 12.74 10.42
N PHE A 703 40.94 12.00 10.69
CA PHE A 703 40.89 10.85 11.61
C PHE A 703 40.56 11.36 13.02
N LEU A 704 39.43 10.86 13.54
CA LEU A 704 39.01 11.16 14.91
C LEU A 704 40.00 10.50 15.90
N ARG A 705 40.49 11.26 16.84
CA ARG A 705 41.42 10.80 17.90
C ARG A 705 40.67 10.72 19.22
#